data_2dbaf06a97daaeabd3a62459777205a8
#
_entry.id   2dbaf06a97daaeabd3a62459777205a8
#
_cell.length_a   1.000
_cell.length_b   1.000
_cell.length_c   1.000
_cell.angle_alpha   90.00
_cell.angle_beta   90.00
_cell.angle_gamma   90.00
#
_symmetry.space_group_name_H-M   'P 1'
#
loop_
_entity.id
_entity.type
_entity.pdbx_description
1 polymer ?
#
loop_
_entity_poly.entity_id
_entity_poly.type
_entity_poly.pdbx_seq_one_letter_code
_entity_poly.pdbx_strand_id
1 'polypeptide(L)'
;VGSEMCIRDSAYVWRVNVGRISLYLLDTDNEMNSEFDRSITHQLYGGDWENRLKQEILLGIGGILTLKKLGIKKDIYHCNEGHAALINVQRICDYVAEGLTYDQAIELVRASSLYTVHTPVPAGHDYFDEGLFGKYMGGYPSRMGISWDDLMDLGRNNPGDKGERFCMSVFACNTSQEVNGVSWLHGKVSQEMFASIWKGYFPEESHVGYVTNGVHFPTWSATEWKHLYAAHFDENFLYDQSNPKIWEAIYNVSDEEIWKTRMVMKNKLIDYVRKQYRETWLKNQGDPSRIVSLLDKINPNALLIGFGRRFATYKRAHLLFTDLDRLAKIVNNPDYPVQFLFTGKAHPHDGAGQGLIKRIIEISRRPEFLGKIIFLENYDMQLARRLVSGVDIWLNTPTRPLEASGTSGEKALMNGVVNFSVLDGWWLEGYREGAGWALTEKRTYQNQEHQDQLDAATIYSILEQEILPLFYARNKKGYSEGWVKTIKNSIAQIAPHYTMKRQLDDYYDKFYIKEAKRFKMLAADGCAKAKEIAAWKEEVAEKWDSIEVVSCEKTEDLVKGSIESGKEYTITYVIDEKGLNDAIGLELVTTYTAQDGKQHVYSVEPFNVVKKEGNLYTFQAKHKMENAGSFKVSYPVSYTHLRAHETRHDL
;
A
#
# COMPACT_ATOMS: atom_id res chain seq x y z
N VAL A 1 4.09 34.10 13.88
CA VAL A 1 2.89 34.95 13.82
C VAL A 1 1.88 34.33 14.75
N GLY A 2 1.65 34.97 15.89
CA GLY A 2 0.78 34.46 16.93
C GLY A 2 -0.67 34.55 16.51
N SER A 3 -1.39 33.45 16.51
CA SER A 3 -2.78 33.44 16.88
C SER A 3 -2.86 33.15 18.38
N GLU A 4 -3.56 33.96 19.09
CA GLU A 4 -3.78 33.88 20.52
C GLU A 4 -4.49 32.56 20.82
N MET A 5 -3.91 31.77 21.70
CA MET A 5 -4.26 30.41 22.10
C MET A 5 -3.63 29.31 21.28
N CYS A 6 -2.40 29.49 20.89
CA CYS A 6 -1.66 28.44 20.22
C CYS A 6 -0.50 27.99 21.06
N ILE A 7 -0.42 26.75 21.14
CA ILE A 7 0.80 26.03 21.36
C ILE A 7 1.87 26.75 20.53
N ARG A 8 2.73 27.52 21.20
CA ARG A 8 3.90 28.12 20.57
C ARG A 8 5.01 27.08 20.55
N ASP A 9 4.74 25.95 19.89
CA ASP A 9 5.77 24.97 19.72
C ASP A 9 6.74 25.45 18.64
N SER A 10 7.99 25.36 18.96
CA SER A 10 9.08 25.58 18.03
C SER A 10 9.70 24.24 17.65
N ALA A 11 10.14 24.13 16.42
CA ALA A 11 10.87 22.95 15.96
C ALA A 11 12.21 23.36 15.36
N TYR A 12 13.26 22.61 15.73
CA TYR A 12 14.48 22.61 14.96
C TYR A 12 14.24 21.95 13.61
N VAL A 13 14.86 22.49 12.59
CA VAL A 13 14.83 21.89 11.24
C VAL A 13 16.22 21.34 10.94
N TRP A 14 16.35 20.03 11.00
CA TRP A 14 17.59 19.34 10.67
C TRP A 14 17.59 19.00 9.18
N ARG A 15 18.69 19.31 8.51
CA ARG A 15 18.91 18.88 7.13
C ARG A 15 19.83 17.68 7.11
N VAL A 16 19.36 16.57 6.55
CA VAL A 16 20.15 15.35 6.34
C VAL A 16 20.33 15.13 4.85
N ASN A 17 21.58 15.10 4.40
CA ASN A 17 21.87 14.86 2.99
C ASN A 17 22.06 13.37 2.74
N VAL A 18 21.24 12.82 1.85
CA VAL A 18 21.30 11.41 1.42
C VAL A 18 21.57 11.39 -0.10
N GLY A 19 22.83 11.31 -0.47
CA GLY A 19 23.26 11.55 -1.85
C GLY A 19 22.85 12.95 -2.30
N ARG A 20 22.09 13.05 -3.38
CA ARG A 20 21.55 14.32 -3.91
C ARG A 20 20.25 14.78 -3.25
N ILE A 21 19.65 13.94 -2.39
CA ILE A 21 18.38 14.23 -1.75
C ILE A 21 18.63 14.86 -0.38
N SER A 22 17.90 15.92 -0.06
CA SER A 22 17.88 16.52 1.28
C SER A 22 16.60 16.13 1.99
N LEU A 23 16.75 15.54 3.18
CA LEU A 23 15.66 15.30 4.13
C LEU A 23 15.62 16.46 5.11
N TYR A 24 14.44 16.98 5.39
CA TYR A 24 14.21 17.98 6.42
C TYR A 24 13.44 17.34 7.56
N LEU A 25 14.06 17.25 8.73
CA LEU A 25 13.48 16.63 9.92
C LEU A 25 13.07 17.73 10.89
N LEU A 26 11.83 17.65 11.38
CA LEU A 26 11.31 18.56 12.38
C LEU A 26 11.46 17.93 13.76
N ASP A 27 12.08 18.67 14.68
CA ASP A 27 12.42 18.20 16.01
C ASP A 27 11.93 19.21 17.06
N THR A 28 11.01 18.77 17.92
CA THR A 28 10.42 19.61 18.97
C THR A 28 11.21 19.58 20.28
N ASP A 29 12.26 18.75 20.39
CA ASP A 29 13.07 18.68 21.59
C ASP A 29 14.05 19.88 21.68
N ASN A 30 13.49 21.04 22.09
CA ASN A 30 14.25 22.26 22.28
C ASN A 30 13.76 23.00 23.53
N GLU A 31 14.59 23.91 24.03
CA GLU A 31 14.35 24.63 25.31
C GLU A 31 13.18 25.63 25.27
N MET A 32 12.70 26.00 24.09
CA MET A 32 11.56 26.92 23.94
C MET A 32 10.23 26.24 24.14
N ASN A 33 10.19 24.93 24.10
CA ASN A 33 8.99 24.12 24.26
C ASN A 33 8.80 23.67 25.71
N SER A 34 7.54 23.43 26.10
CA SER A 34 7.24 22.77 27.35
C SER A 34 7.81 21.34 27.36
N GLU A 35 8.05 20.77 28.52
CA GLU A 35 8.56 19.39 28.65
C GLU A 35 7.63 18.38 27.95
N PHE A 36 6.32 18.64 27.98
CA PHE A 36 5.31 17.83 27.29
C PHE A 36 5.44 17.93 25.76
N ASP A 37 5.65 19.11 25.22
CA ASP A 37 5.74 19.32 23.77
C ASP A 37 7.10 18.91 23.18
N ARG A 38 8.15 18.92 23.98
CA ARG A 38 9.48 18.38 23.60
C ARG A 38 9.39 16.90 23.23
N SER A 39 8.49 16.14 23.82
CA SER A 39 8.34 14.71 23.61
C SER A 39 7.59 14.32 22.33
N ILE A 40 6.98 15.26 21.59
CA ILE A 40 6.14 14.98 20.41
C ILE A 40 6.92 14.16 19.36
N THR A 41 8.18 14.51 19.13
CA THR A 41 9.03 13.85 18.09
C THR A 41 9.93 12.74 18.63
N HIS A 42 9.85 12.36 19.90
CA HIS A 42 10.73 11.36 20.50
C HIS A 42 10.46 9.94 20.00
N GLN A 43 9.20 9.60 19.77
CA GLN A 43 8.83 8.22 19.42
C GLN A 43 7.77 8.16 18.33
N LEU A 44 8.06 7.39 17.28
CA LEU A 44 7.10 7.08 16.24
C LEU A 44 5.90 6.29 16.84
N TYR A 45 4.69 6.74 16.55
CA TYR A 45 3.44 6.19 17.11
C TYR A 45 3.38 6.18 18.65
N GLY A 46 4.17 7.03 19.30
CA GLY A 46 4.16 7.17 20.75
C GLY A 46 3.02 8.07 21.25
N GLY A 47 2.67 7.89 22.53
CA GLY A 47 1.67 8.70 23.19
C GLY A 47 0.23 8.30 22.89
N ASP A 48 -0.69 9.20 23.18
CA ASP A 48 -2.12 9.07 22.96
C ASP A 48 -2.57 9.70 21.63
N TRP A 49 -3.88 9.75 21.39
CA TRP A 49 -4.46 10.35 20.19
C TRP A 49 -4.19 11.85 20.08
N GLU A 50 -4.01 12.56 21.18
CA GLU A 50 -3.65 13.98 21.17
C GLU A 50 -2.20 14.17 20.71
N ASN A 51 -1.27 13.36 21.22
CA ASN A 51 0.10 13.36 20.74
C ASN A 51 0.19 12.97 19.25
N ARG A 52 -0.64 12.01 18.81
CA ARG A 52 -0.73 11.62 17.41
C ARG A 52 -1.17 12.80 16.53
N LEU A 53 -2.22 13.53 16.92
CA LEU A 53 -2.66 14.72 16.18
C LEU A 53 -1.58 15.79 16.12
N LYS A 54 -0.86 16.03 17.23
CA LYS A 54 0.27 16.97 17.26
C LYS A 54 1.39 16.57 16.26
N GLN A 55 1.72 15.29 16.20
CA GLN A 55 2.69 14.78 15.23
C GLN A 55 2.25 15.04 13.78
N GLU A 56 0.97 14.85 13.48
CA GLU A 56 0.43 15.05 12.13
C GLU A 56 0.32 16.54 11.77
N ILE A 57 -0.02 17.41 12.72
CA ILE A 57 0.03 18.87 12.53
C ILE A 57 1.47 19.32 12.25
N LEU A 58 2.41 18.84 13.03
CA LEU A 58 3.83 19.18 12.86
C LEU A 58 4.35 18.72 11.48
N LEU A 59 4.05 17.49 11.10
CA LEU A 59 4.46 16.94 9.80
C LEU A 59 3.80 17.68 8.64
N GLY A 60 2.48 17.84 8.68
CA GLY A 60 1.70 18.42 7.60
C GLY A 60 1.86 19.95 7.52
N ILE A 61 1.29 20.65 8.47
CA ILE A 61 1.31 22.12 8.51
C ILE A 61 2.72 22.63 8.73
N GLY A 62 3.43 22.11 9.72
CA GLY A 62 4.80 22.47 10.04
C GLY A 62 5.76 22.22 8.87
N GLY A 63 5.56 21.11 8.16
CA GLY A 63 6.31 20.79 6.94
C GLY A 63 6.18 21.84 5.84
N ILE A 64 4.95 22.27 5.52
CA ILE A 64 4.71 23.31 4.50
C ILE A 64 5.28 24.66 4.92
N LEU A 65 5.08 25.05 6.19
CA LEU A 65 5.66 26.28 6.74
C LEU A 65 7.19 26.26 6.68
N THR A 66 7.80 25.12 6.92
CA THR A 66 9.25 24.90 6.83
C THR A 66 9.74 25.09 5.39
N LEU A 67 9.10 24.45 4.42
CA LEU A 67 9.45 24.60 3.00
C LEU A 67 9.35 26.07 2.57
N LYS A 68 8.27 26.76 2.96
CA LYS A 68 8.05 28.19 2.69
C LYS A 68 9.17 29.05 3.32
N LYS A 69 9.52 28.80 4.58
CA LYS A 69 10.58 29.51 5.29
C LYS A 69 11.95 29.34 4.65
N LEU A 70 12.22 28.16 4.10
CA LEU A 70 13.46 27.82 3.39
C LEU A 70 13.44 28.26 1.93
N GLY A 71 12.36 28.88 1.44
CA GLY A 71 12.23 29.28 0.04
C GLY A 71 12.13 28.13 -0.96
N ILE A 72 11.77 26.91 -0.49
CA ILE A 72 11.64 25.72 -1.33
C ILE A 72 10.24 25.65 -1.90
N LYS A 73 10.13 25.79 -3.22
CA LYS A 73 8.87 25.66 -3.96
C LYS A 73 8.80 24.29 -4.63
N LYS A 74 7.62 23.68 -4.61
CA LYS A 74 7.33 22.40 -5.25
C LYS A 74 6.08 22.52 -6.10
N ASP A 75 6.04 21.77 -7.21
CA ASP A 75 4.91 21.72 -8.12
C ASP A 75 3.91 20.63 -7.71
N ILE A 76 4.38 19.54 -7.07
CA ILE A 76 3.58 18.41 -6.64
C ILE A 76 3.89 18.02 -5.20
N TYR A 77 2.91 17.41 -4.55
CA TYR A 77 2.97 16.97 -3.16
C TYR A 77 2.43 15.55 -3.05
N HIS A 78 3.24 14.64 -2.53
CA HIS A 78 2.86 13.25 -2.34
C HIS A 78 2.68 12.93 -0.86
N CYS A 79 1.45 12.71 -0.44
CA CYS A 79 1.11 12.26 0.91
C CYS A 79 1.26 10.74 1.02
N ASN A 80 2.25 10.30 1.77
CA ASN A 80 2.45 8.90 2.06
C ASN A 80 1.68 8.54 3.34
N GLU A 81 0.48 8.02 3.21
CA GLU A 81 -0.55 7.77 4.24
C GLU A 81 -1.26 9.06 4.72
N GLY A 82 -2.38 8.87 5.42
CA GLY A 82 -3.25 9.96 5.90
C GLY A 82 -2.57 10.94 6.86
N HIS A 83 -1.58 10.47 7.64
CA HIS A 83 -0.89 11.29 8.64
C HIS A 83 -0.15 12.53 8.06
N ALA A 84 0.07 12.59 6.76
CA ALA A 84 0.67 13.75 6.09
C ALA A 84 -0.38 14.73 5.51
N ALA A 85 -1.65 14.37 5.49
CA ALA A 85 -2.68 15.08 4.70
C ALA A 85 -2.91 16.53 5.11
N LEU A 86 -2.60 16.94 6.34
CA LEU A 86 -2.71 18.34 6.78
C LEU A 86 -1.79 19.32 6.02
N ILE A 87 -0.87 18.83 5.17
CA ILE A 87 -0.18 19.71 4.22
C ILE A 87 -1.18 20.50 3.38
N ASN A 88 -2.30 19.88 3.01
CA ASN A 88 -3.29 20.49 2.13
C ASN A 88 -4.08 21.60 2.84
N VAL A 89 -4.28 21.53 4.17
CA VAL A 89 -4.84 22.64 4.94
C VAL A 89 -3.96 23.89 4.81
N GLN A 90 -2.67 23.77 5.07
CA GLN A 90 -1.77 24.92 5.01
C GLN A 90 -1.63 25.48 3.59
N ARG A 91 -1.60 24.61 2.57
CA ARG A 91 -1.54 25.01 1.17
C ARG A 91 -2.78 25.80 0.76
N ILE A 92 -3.98 25.35 1.16
CA ILE A 92 -5.23 26.09 0.92
C ILE A 92 -5.16 27.46 1.61
N CYS A 93 -4.75 27.52 2.88
CA CYS A 93 -4.58 28.77 3.60
C CYS A 93 -3.63 29.75 2.89
N ASP A 94 -2.54 29.25 2.33
CA ASP A 94 -1.56 30.07 1.59
C ASP A 94 -2.18 30.65 0.33
N TYR A 95 -2.91 29.87 -0.48
CA TYR A 95 -3.58 30.39 -1.67
C TYR A 95 -4.72 31.35 -1.34
N VAL A 96 -5.48 31.11 -0.29
CA VAL A 96 -6.51 32.06 0.15
C VAL A 96 -5.89 33.37 0.63
N ALA A 97 -4.76 33.30 1.34
CA ALA A 97 -4.01 34.50 1.72
C ALA A 97 -3.43 35.28 0.50
N GLU A 98 -3.23 34.61 -0.63
CA GLU A 98 -2.82 35.20 -1.92
C GLU A 98 -4.02 35.78 -2.71
N GLY A 99 -5.25 35.64 -2.21
CA GLY A 99 -6.47 36.27 -2.76
C GLY A 99 -7.38 35.35 -3.56
N LEU A 100 -7.17 34.03 -3.52
CA LEU A 100 -8.12 33.06 -4.09
C LEU A 100 -9.25 32.74 -3.10
N THR A 101 -10.41 32.33 -3.62
CA THR A 101 -11.45 31.71 -2.78
C THR A 101 -11.03 30.29 -2.42
N TYR A 102 -11.72 29.68 -1.44
CA TYR A 102 -11.51 28.26 -1.10
C TYR A 102 -11.68 27.37 -2.34
N ASP A 103 -12.78 27.53 -3.10
CA ASP A 103 -13.09 26.71 -4.26
C ASP A 103 -12.03 26.82 -5.36
N GLN A 104 -11.43 27.98 -5.53
CA GLN A 104 -10.31 28.18 -6.45
C GLN A 104 -9.00 27.57 -5.91
N ALA A 105 -8.75 27.68 -4.61
CA ALA A 105 -7.56 27.15 -3.96
C ALA A 105 -7.56 25.62 -3.95
N ILE A 106 -8.71 24.99 -3.69
CA ILE A 106 -8.81 23.53 -3.64
C ILE A 106 -8.54 22.90 -5.01
N GLU A 107 -8.88 23.55 -6.13
CA GLU A 107 -8.54 23.06 -7.47
C GLU A 107 -7.02 22.95 -7.66
N LEU A 108 -6.26 23.95 -7.24
CA LEU A 108 -4.80 23.92 -7.31
C LEU A 108 -4.20 22.87 -6.39
N VAL A 109 -4.72 22.75 -5.17
CA VAL A 109 -4.21 21.80 -4.16
C VAL A 109 -4.48 20.39 -4.61
N ARG A 110 -5.70 20.07 -5.03
CA ARG A 110 -6.06 18.73 -5.53
C ARG A 110 -5.22 18.33 -6.74
N ALA A 111 -5.16 19.20 -7.74
CA ALA A 111 -4.46 18.96 -9.01
C ALA A 111 -2.98 18.60 -8.85
N SER A 112 -2.37 18.97 -7.73
CA SER A 112 -0.96 18.76 -7.41
C SER A 112 -0.73 17.87 -6.19
N SER A 113 -1.72 17.07 -5.80
CA SER A 113 -1.65 16.21 -4.63
C SER A 113 -1.94 14.76 -4.99
N LEU A 114 -1.00 13.88 -4.65
CA LEU A 114 -1.12 12.43 -4.66
C LEU A 114 -1.26 11.91 -3.23
N TYR A 115 -2.21 11.03 -2.99
CA TYR A 115 -2.36 10.29 -1.74
C TYR A 115 -2.10 8.79 -1.96
N THR A 116 -1.12 8.25 -1.26
CA THR A 116 -0.86 6.80 -1.24
C THR A 116 -1.34 6.21 0.07
N VAL A 117 -2.33 5.32 0.00
CA VAL A 117 -2.84 4.59 1.14
C VAL A 117 -2.01 3.31 1.37
N HIS A 118 -1.65 3.06 2.63
CA HIS A 118 -0.93 1.85 3.05
C HIS A 118 -1.76 0.93 3.92
N THR A 119 -2.88 1.41 4.42
CA THR A 119 -3.75 0.70 5.35
C THR A 119 -4.80 -0.10 4.60
N PRO A 120 -4.91 -1.44 4.83
CA PRO A 120 -5.84 -2.29 4.08
C PRO A 120 -7.24 -2.38 4.72
N VAL A 121 -7.48 -1.73 5.87
CA VAL A 121 -8.74 -1.79 6.61
C VAL A 121 -9.12 -0.44 7.19
N PRO A 122 -10.41 -0.04 7.17
CA PRO A 122 -10.86 1.27 7.67
C PRO A 122 -10.46 1.54 9.12
N ALA A 123 -10.52 0.55 9.99
CA ALA A 123 -10.19 0.67 11.42
C ALA A 123 -8.70 1.01 11.70
N GLY A 124 -7.84 0.91 10.69
CA GLY A 124 -6.41 1.24 10.81
C GLY A 124 -6.07 2.68 10.44
N HIS A 125 -7.04 3.48 9.99
CA HIS A 125 -6.85 4.91 9.71
C HIS A 125 -6.86 5.74 10.98
N ASP A 126 -6.29 6.94 10.91
CA ASP A 126 -6.32 7.90 12.01
C ASP A 126 -7.66 8.67 12.01
N TYR A 127 -8.35 8.62 13.16
CA TYR A 127 -9.63 9.28 13.40
C TYR A 127 -9.53 10.18 14.63
N PHE A 128 -9.99 11.41 14.49
CA PHE A 128 -10.00 12.39 15.58
C PHE A 128 -11.41 12.83 15.92
N ASP A 129 -11.75 12.81 17.20
CA ASP A 129 -13.01 13.35 17.69
C ASP A 129 -13.07 14.86 17.45
N GLU A 130 -14.25 15.39 17.15
CA GLU A 130 -14.45 16.80 16.80
C GLU A 130 -13.90 17.75 17.89
N GLY A 131 -14.07 17.43 19.17
CA GLY A 131 -13.56 18.22 20.29
C GLY A 131 -12.04 18.30 20.32
N LEU A 132 -11.36 17.16 20.12
CA LEU A 132 -9.90 17.10 20.04
C LEU A 132 -9.38 17.82 18.79
N PHE A 133 -9.99 17.57 17.64
CA PHE A 133 -9.58 18.20 16.39
C PHE A 133 -9.79 19.72 16.45
N GLY A 134 -10.93 20.18 17.01
CA GLY A 134 -11.25 21.59 17.18
C GLY A 134 -10.31 22.35 18.11
N LYS A 135 -9.75 21.67 19.12
CA LYS A 135 -8.76 22.26 20.02
C LYS A 135 -7.54 22.83 19.27
N TYR A 136 -7.11 22.16 18.20
CA TYR A 136 -5.91 22.52 17.42
C TYR A 136 -6.24 23.16 16.08
N MET A 137 -7.32 22.74 15.43
CA MET A 137 -7.67 23.15 14.09
C MET A 137 -8.76 24.22 14.00
N GLY A 138 -9.37 24.63 15.12
CA GLY A 138 -10.49 25.58 15.14
C GLY A 138 -10.22 26.96 14.53
N GLY A 139 -8.97 27.38 14.44
CA GLY A 139 -8.58 28.64 13.79
C GLY A 139 -8.34 28.54 12.28
N TYR A 140 -8.36 27.34 11.69
CA TYR A 140 -8.05 27.16 10.28
C TYR A 140 -9.21 27.44 9.31
N PRO A 141 -10.49 27.13 9.64
CA PRO A 141 -11.60 27.40 8.72
C PRO A 141 -11.65 28.86 8.24
N SER A 142 -11.52 29.82 9.15
CA SER A 142 -11.49 31.24 8.79
C SER A 142 -10.33 31.62 7.84
N ARG A 143 -9.19 30.95 7.98
CA ARG A 143 -8.02 31.13 7.12
C ARG A 143 -8.18 30.44 5.75
N MET A 144 -9.00 29.39 5.70
CA MET A 144 -9.37 28.68 4.47
C MET A 144 -10.55 29.33 3.76
N GLY A 145 -11.31 30.22 4.44
CA GLY A 145 -12.52 30.84 3.89
C GLY A 145 -13.75 29.94 3.89
N ILE A 146 -13.82 28.98 4.81
CA ILE A 146 -14.93 28.02 4.96
C ILE A 146 -15.43 27.98 6.41
N SER A 147 -16.56 27.32 6.63
CA SER A 147 -17.07 27.07 7.97
C SER A 147 -16.33 25.92 8.68
N TRP A 148 -16.56 25.78 9.99
CA TRP A 148 -16.07 24.63 10.75
C TRP A 148 -16.68 23.31 10.26
N ASP A 149 -17.97 23.32 9.97
CA ASP A 149 -18.69 22.14 9.46
C ASP A 149 -18.14 21.71 8.10
N ASP A 150 -17.83 22.65 7.19
CA ASP A 150 -17.20 22.33 5.89
C ASP A 150 -15.82 21.65 6.06
N LEU A 151 -15.00 22.15 6.99
CA LEU A 151 -13.72 21.51 7.29
C LEU A 151 -13.90 20.09 7.80
N MET A 152 -14.83 19.89 8.75
CA MET A 152 -15.12 18.55 9.31
C MET A 152 -15.66 17.60 8.24
N ASP A 153 -16.49 18.10 7.34
CA ASP A 153 -17.10 17.29 6.28
C ASP A 153 -16.07 16.79 5.25
N LEU A 154 -14.96 17.49 5.07
CA LEU A 154 -13.85 16.97 4.27
C LEU A 154 -13.24 15.69 4.83
N GLY A 155 -13.35 15.44 6.12
CA GLY A 155 -12.86 14.22 6.78
C GLY A 155 -13.96 13.20 7.12
N ARG A 156 -15.23 13.42 6.72
CA ARG A 156 -16.36 12.51 6.97
C ARG A 156 -16.73 11.72 5.72
N ASN A 157 -17.04 10.44 5.88
CA ASN A 157 -17.59 9.63 4.78
C ASN A 157 -18.99 10.10 4.37
N ASN A 158 -19.77 10.60 5.34
CA ASN A 158 -21.07 11.18 5.12
C ASN A 158 -21.06 12.65 5.55
N PRO A 159 -20.83 13.59 4.62
CA PRO A 159 -20.90 14.99 4.92
C PRO A 159 -22.22 15.37 5.60
N GLY A 160 -22.15 16.18 6.66
CA GLY A 160 -23.28 16.56 7.50
C GLY A 160 -23.58 15.60 8.66
N ASP A 161 -23.00 14.42 8.73
CA ASP A 161 -23.14 13.50 9.87
C ASP A 161 -22.20 13.89 11.01
N LYS A 162 -22.75 14.64 11.98
CA LYS A 162 -21.99 15.10 13.17
C LYS A 162 -21.61 13.97 14.14
N GLY A 163 -22.09 12.75 13.94
CA GLY A 163 -21.66 11.55 14.66
C GLY A 163 -20.35 10.97 14.15
N GLU A 164 -19.95 11.30 12.92
CA GLU A 164 -18.69 10.82 12.36
C GLU A 164 -17.50 11.66 12.85
N ARG A 165 -16.40 10.94 13.19
CA ARG A 165 -15.11 11.56 13.51
C ARG A 165 -14.41 12.02 12.24
N PHE A 166 -13.46 12.96 12.37
CA PHE A 166 -12.60 13.38 11.29
C PHE A 166 -11.60 12.27 10.95
N CYS A 167 -11.67 11.74 9.73
CA CYS A 167 -10.77 10.71 9.22
C CYS A 167 -9.71 11.34 8.31
N MET A 168 -8.44 11.17 8.65
CA MET A 168 -7.32 11.73 7.89
C MET A 168 -7.24 11.18 6.47
N SER A 169 -7.59 9.92 6.26
CA SER A 169 -7.57 9.29 4.93
C SER A 169 -8.71 9.77 4.04
N VAL A 170 -9.89 10.00 4.59
CA VAL A 170 -11.02 10.62 3.87
C VAL A 170 -10.65 12.05 3.46
N PHE A 171 -10.08 12.81 4.38
CA PHE A 171 -9.57 14.15 4.10
C PHE A 171 -8.49 14.14 3.00
N ALA A 172 -7.56 13.18 3.05
CA ALA A 172 -6.55 13.01 2.01
C ALA A 172 -7.16 12.73 0.63
N CYS A 173 -8.16 11.85 0.55
CA CYS A 173 -8.88 11.57 -0.70
C CYS A 173 -9.62 12.81 -1.23
N ASN A 174 -10.31 13.56 -0.36
CA ASN A 174 -11.06 14.74 -0.75
C ASN A 174 -10.17 15.92 -1.21
N THR A 175 -8.91 15.94 -0.76
CA THR A 175 -7.96 17.02 -1.07
C THR A 175 -6.84 16.61 -2.02
N SER A 176 -6.90 15.40 -2.60
CA SER A 176 -5.96 14.90 -3.60
C SER A 176 -6.71 14.51 -4.87
N GLN A 177 -6.14 14.79 -6.03
CA GLN A 177 -6.69 14.37 -7.32
C GLN A 177 -6.38 12.91 -7.58
N GLU A 178 -5.18 12.48 -7.21
CA GLU A 178 -4.70 11.13 -7.44
C GLU A 178 -4.66 10.35 -6.11
N VAL A 179 -5.13 9.10 -6.15
CA VAL A 179 -5.11 8.18 -5.01
C VAL A 179 -4.62 6.82 -5.48
N ASN A 180 -3.71 6.19 -4.75
CA ASN A 180 -3.27 4.84 -5.09
C ASN A 180 -3.04 3.94 -3.87
N GLY A 181 -3.28 2.65 -4.08
CA GLY A 181 -2.83 1.58 -3.19
C GLY A 181 -1.40 1.14 -3.52
N VAL A 182 -0.86 0.21 -2.72
CA VAL A 182 0.55 -0.21 -2.77
C VAL A 182 0.75 -1.63 -3.31
N SER A 183 -0.27 -2.21 -3.89
CA SER A 183 -0.28 -3.41 -4.75
C SER A 183 -1.57 -3.43 -5.56
N TRP A 184 -1.63 -4.27 -6.59
CA TRP A 184 -2.85 -4.42 -7.40
C TRP A 184 -4.07 -4.77 -6.54
N LEU A 185 -3.95 -5.79 -5.68
CA LEU A 185 -5.04 -6.21 -4.80
C LEU A 185 -5.42 -5.12 -3.81
N HIS A 186 -4.44 -4.42 -3.25
CA HIS A 186 -4.69 -3.32 -2.32
C HIS A 186 -5.36 -2.13 -3.01
N GLY A 187 -5.05 -1.87 -4.28
CA GLY A 187 -5.80 -0.91 -5.10
C GLY A 187 -7.28 -1.26 -5.16
N LYS A 188 -7.62 -2.54 -5.40
CA LYS A 188 -9.01 -3.03 -5.39
C LYS A 188 -9.68 -2.90 -4.02
N VAL A 189 -8.99 -3.29 -2.96
CA VAL A 189 -9.47 -3.11 -1.57
C VAL A 189 -9.71 -1.62 -1.26
N SER A 190 -8.83 -0.74 -1.72
CA SER A 190 -8.95 0.70 -1.51
C SER A 190 -10.11 1.32 -2.30
N GLN A 191 -10.38 0.84 -3.52
CA GLN A 191 -11.57 1.21 -4.28
C GLN A 191 -12.87 0.93 -3.50
N GLU A 192 -12.97 -0.26 -2.91
CA GLU A 192 -14.13 -0.60 -2.05
C GLU A 192 -14.15 0.22 -0.75
N MET A 193 -13.01 0.40 -0.12
CA MET A 193 -12.88 1.07 1.18
C MET A 193 -13.27 2.56 1.11
N PHE A 194 -12.95 3.23 0.01
CA PHE A 194 -13.27 4.65 -0.20
C PHE A 194 -14.49 4.89 -1.10
N ALA A 195 -15.25 3.86 -1.43
CA ALA A 195 -16.43 4.00 -2.31
C ALA A 195 -17.46 5.02 -1.81
N SER A 196 -17.59 5.20 -0.49
CA SER A 196 -18.50 6.19 0.10
C SER A 196 -18.14 7.65 -0.21
N ILE A 197 -16.88 7.94 -0.55
CA ILE A 197 -16.42 9.29 -0.90
C ILE A 197 -16.96 9.70 -2.28
N TRP A 198 -16.97 8.77 -3.23
CA TRP A 198 -17.46 9.02 -4.60
C TRP A 198 -18.85 8.43 -4.79
N LYS A 199 -19.84 9.11 -4.22
CA LYS A 199 -21.24 8.68 -4.28
C LYS A 199 -21.74 8.65 -5.71
N GLY A 200 -22.46 7.59 -6.08
CA GLY A 200 -23.02 7.39 -7.42
C GLY A 200 -22.13 6.59 -8.36
N TYR A 201 -20.92 6.25 -7.95
CA TYR A 201 -20.01 5.39 -8.70
C TYR A 201 -19.87 4.01 -8.04
N PHE A 202 -19.68 2.98 -8.85
CA PHE A 202 -19.26 1.68 -8.35
C PHE A 202 -17.77 1.75 -7.93
N PRO A 203 -17.33 0.90 -6.99
CA PRO A 203 -15.92 0.88 -6.57
C PRO A 203 -14.94 0.75 -7.75
N GLU A 204 -15.28 -0.07 -8.74
CA GLU A 204 -14.45 -0.30 -9.93
C GLU A 204 -14.34 0.91 -10.86
N GLU A 205 -15.26 1.87 -10.74
CA GLU A 205 -15.26 3.13 -11.51
C GLU A 205 -14.42 4.22 -10.82
N SER A 206 -14.04 4.02 -9.55
CA SER A 206 -13.23 4.99 -8.84
C SER A 206 -11.83 5.07 -9.44
N HIS A 207 -11.27 6.26 -9.39
CA HIS A 207 -9.92 6.53 -9.91
C HIS A 207 -8.78 6.10 -8.96
N VAL A 208 -9.08 5.30 -7.93
CA VAL A 208 -8.04 4.73 -7.07
C VAL A 208 -7.21 3.71 -7.85
N GLY A 209 -5.99 4.10 -8.16
CA GLY A 209 -5.02 3.27 -8.86
C GLY A 209 -4.15 2.44 -7.91
N TYR A 210 -3.04 1.95 -8.44
CA TYR A 210 -2.01 1.29 -7.63
C TYR A 210 -0.61 1.48 -8.21
N VAL A 211 0.36 1.48 -7.31
CA VAL A 211 1.79 1.28 -7.61
C VAL A 211 2.30 0.26 -6.61
N THR A 212 2.67 -0.92 -7.09
CA THR A 212 3.18 -1.97 -6.21
C THR A 212 4.52 -1.54 -5.64
N ASN A 213 4.68 -1.70 -4.32
CA ASN A 213 5.92 -1.32 -3.66
C ASN A 213 7.13 -2.06 -4.23
N GLY A 214 8.27 -1.45 -4.10
CA GLY A 214 9.57 -2.02 -4.38
C GLY A 214 10.57 -1.65 -3.29
N VAL A 215 11.75 -2.24 -3.31
CA VAL A 215 12.75 -2.04 -2.27
C VAL A 215 14.04 -1.44 -2.83
N HIS A 216 14.73 -0.67 -2.00
CA HIS A 216 15.99 -0.04 -2.36
C HIS A 216 17.10 -1.09 -2.41
N PHE A 217 17.46 -1.49 -3.63
CA PHE A 217 18.46 -2.53 -3.88
C PHE A 217 19.79 -2.29 -3.14
N PRO A 218 20.40 -1.08 -3.17
CA PRO A 218 21.69 -0.85 -2.48
C PRO A 218 21.62 -1.04 -0.97
N THR A 219 20.46 -0.82 -0.35
CA THR A 219 20.27 -1.02 1.10
C THR A 219 20.06 -2.48 1.45
N TRP A 220 19.24 -3.21 0.68
CA TRP A 220 18.74 -4.53 1.07
C TRP A 220 19.52 -5.70 0.47
N SER A 221 20.23 -5.50 -0.63
CA SER A 221 21.14 -6.51 -1.18
C SER A 221 22.43 -6.54 -0.38
N ALA A 222 22.86 -7.74 0.05
CA ALA A 222 24.10 -7.94 0.77
C ALA A 222 25.32 -7.66 -0.12
N THR A 223 26.45 -7.33 0.49
CA THR A 223 27.68 -6.99 -0.24
C THR A 223 28.13 -8.12 -1.15
N GLU A 224 28.02 -9.37 -0.72
CA GLU A 224 28.39 -10.56 -1.50
C GLU A 224 27.54 -10.70 -2.74
N TRP A 225 26.24 -10.44 -2.65
CA TRP A 225 25.32 -10.45 -3.79
C TRP A 225 25.59 -9.28 -4.72
N LYS A 226 25.88 -8.09 -4.18
CA LYS A 226 26.27 -6.94 -5.01
C LYS A 226 27.54 -7.21 -5.80
N HIS A 227 28.54 -7.87 -5.20
CA HIS A 227 29.75 -8.26 -5.90
C HIS A 227 29.48 -9.29 -6.99
N LEU A 228 28.63 -10.29 -6.73
CA LEU A 228 28.23 -11.29 -7.73
C LEU A 228 27.50 -10.61 -8.92
N TYR A 229 26.54 -9.74 -8.63
CA TYR A 229 25.86 -8.99 -9.69
C TYR A 229 26.82 -8.09 -10.48
N ALA A 230 27.70 -7.37 -9.81
CA ALA A 230 28.68 -6.50 -10.47
C ALA A 230 29.68 -7.29 -11.36
N ALA A 231 29.96 -8.54 -11.01
CA ALA A 231 30.86 -9.39 -11.80
C ALA A 231 30.23 -9.99 -13.06
N HIS A 232 28.90 -10.17 -13.06
CA HIS A 232 28.21 -10.92 -14.11
C HIS A 232 27.14 -10.14 -14.87
N PHE A 233 26.65 -9.02 -14.31
CA PHE A 233 25.61 -8.21 -14.91
C PHE A 233 26.21 -7.03 -15.68
N ASP A 234 25.40 -6.41 -16.52
CA ASP A 234 25.76 -5.21 -17.26
C ASP A 234 26.21 -4.08 -16.32
N GLU A 235 27.16 -3.25 -16.75
CA GLU A 235 27.70 -2.13 -15.94
C GLU A 235 26.63 -1.09 -15.55
N ASN A 236 25.53 -1.00 -16.32
CA ASN A 236 24.41 -0.12 -16.04
C ASN A 236 23.51 -0.63 -14.90
N PHE A 237 23.69 -1.88 -14.45
CA PHE A 237 22.86 -2.49 -13.41
C PHE A 237 22.80 -1.65 -12.11
N LEU A 238 23.90 -1.02 -11.71
CA LEU A 238 23.93 -0.18 -10.51
C LEU A 238 23.11 1.10 -10.65
N TYR A 239 22.82 1.53 -11.87
CA TYR A 239 22.04 2.73 -12.18
C TYR A 239 20.59 2.41 -12.52
N ASP A 240 20.33 1.28 -13.15
CA ASP A 240 18.99 0.84 -13.54
C ASP A 240 18.75 -0.64 -13.22
N GLN A 241 18.18 -0.90 -12.05
CA GLN A 241 17.77 -2.24 -11.64
C GLN A 241 16.36 -2.62 -12.11
N SER A 242 15.66 -1.76 -12.85
CA SER A 242 14.31 -2.03 -13.33
C SER A 242 14.25 -2.75 -14.67
N ASN A 243 15.38 -2.87 -15.39
CA ASN A 243 15.44 -3.55 -16.66
C ASN A 243 15.53 -5.08 -16.51
N PRO A 244 14.46 -5.86 -16.82
CA PRO A 244 14.43 -7.30 -16.59
C PRO A 244 15.53 -8.07 -17.35
N LYS A 245 15.92 -7.59 -18.55
CA LYS A 245 16.93 -8.25 -19.38
C LYS A 245 18.29 -8.31 -18.71
N ILE A 246 18.65 -7.32 -17.89
CA ILE A 246 19.93 -7.32 -17.17
C ILE A 246 19.96 -8.46 -16.15
N TRP A 247 18.82 -8.71 -15.47
CA TRP A 247 18.72 -9.75 -14.46
C TRP A 247 18.77 -11.17 -15.02
N GLU A 248 18.45 -11.38 -16.30
CA GLU A 248 18.58 -12.68 -16.98
C GLU A 248 20.04 -13.18 -17.00
N ALA A 249 21.03 -12.30 -16.84
CA ALA A 249 22.43 -12.67 -16.72
C ALA A 249 22.71 -13.64 -15.56
N ILE A 250 21.83 -13.72 -14.54
CA ILE A 250 21.96 -14.68 -13.44
C ILE A 250 21.96 -16.13 -13.92
N TYR A 251 21.31 -16.44 -15.04
CA TYR A 251 21.31 -17.78 -15.62
C TYR A 251 22.70 -18.23 -16.08
N ASN A 252 23.59 -17.30 -16.42
CA ASN A 252 24.96 -17.56 -16.84
C ASN A 252 25.95 -17.74 -15.67
N VAL A 253 25.54 -17.39 -14.46
CA VAL A 253 26.35 -17.61 -13.25
C VAL A 253 26.38 -19.10 -12.92
N SER A 254 27.54 -19.65 -12.55
CA SER A 254 27.65 -21.07 -12.21
C SER A 254 26.82 -21.41 -10.96
N ASP A 255 26.23 -22.59 -10.93
CA ASP A 255 25.42 -23.07 -9.78
C ASP A 255 26.25 -23.13 -8.51
N GLU A 256 27.52 -23.48 -8.65
CA GLU A 256 28.48 -23.54 -7.54
C GLU A 256 28.69 -22.17 -6.89
N GLU A 257 28.80 -21.10 -7.69
CA GLU A 257 28.98 -19.75 -7.22
C GLU A 257 27.75 -19.25 -6.49
N ILE A 258 26.55 -19.47 -7.04
CA ILE A 258 25.27 -19.16 -6.39
C ILE A 258 25.17 -19.86 -5.04
N TRP A 259 25.42 -21.18 -5.03
CA TRP A 259 25.36 -21.97 -3.80
C TRP A 259 26.37 -21.48 -2.74
N LYS A 260 27.61 -21.24 -3.16
CA LYS A 260 28.66 -20.74 -2.26
C LYS A 260 28.29 -19.39 -1.66
N THR A 261 27.76 -18.46 -2.46
CA THR A 261 27.31 -17.16 -1.98
C THR A 261 26.20 -17.30 -0.96
N ARG A 262 25.22 -18.17 -1.20
CA ARG A 262 24.15 -18.48 -0.25
C ARG A 262 24.71 -19.03 1.07
N MET A 263 25.65 -19.97 1.02
CA MET A 263 26.26 -20.58 2.22
C MET A 263 27.07 -19.54 3.02
N VAL A 264 27.77 -18.62 2.36
CA VAL A 264 28.47 -17.54 3.04
C VAL A 264 27.50 -16.65 3.82
N MET A 265 26.38 -16.26 3.20
CA MET A 265 25.36 -15.45 3.85
C MET A 265 24.68 -16.14 5.01
N LYS A 266 24.37 -17.42 4.85
CA LYS A 266 23.79 -18.26 5.90
C LYS A 266 24.72 -18.40 7.11
N ASN A 267 25.99 -18.67 6.87
CA ASN A 267 26.96 -18.76 7.96
C ASN A 267 27.11 -17.43 8.71
N LYS A 268 27.17 -16.29 8.01
CA LYS A 268 27.16 -14.95 8.64
C LYS A 268 25.93 -14.73 9.53
N LEU A 269 24.75 -15.17 9.10
CA LEU A 269 23.55 -15.09 9.91
C LEU A 269 23.65 -16.01 11.15
N ILE A 270 24.11 -17.25 10.98
CA ILE A 270 24.24 -18.21 12.08
C ILE A 270 25.24 -17.69 13.13
N ASP A 271 26.38 -17.14 12.72
CA ASP A 271 27.36 -16.55 13.62
C ASP A 271 26.81 -15.36 14.40
N TYR A 272 26.01 -14.53 13.72
CA TYR A 272 25.29 -13.44 14.39
C TYR A 272 24.28 -13.94 15.41
N VAL A 273 23.47 -14.95 15.05
CA VAL A 273 22.49 -15.57 15.94
C VAL A 273 23.19 -16.18 17.17
N ARG A 274 24.27 -16.90 16.98
CA ARG A 274 25.06 -17.48 18.07
C ARG A 274 25.60 -16.41 19.02
N LYS A 275 26.14 -15.32 18.47
CA LYS A 275 26.62 -14.18 19.27
C LYS A 275 25.51 -13.52 20.05
N GLN A 276 24.39 -13.19 19.39
CA GLN A 276 23.25 -12.54 20.02
C GLN A 276 22.64 -13.39 21.13
N TYR A 277 22.48 -14.70 20.92
CA TYR A 277 21.96 -15.60 21.94
C TYR A 277 22.83 -15.64 23.20
N ARG A 278 24.14 -15.68 23.05
CA ARG A 278 25.07 -15.61 24.20
C ARG A 278 24.87 -14.32 25.00
N GLU A 279 24.83 -13.18 24.33
CA GLU A 279 24.71 -11.88 24.98
C GLU A 279 23.36 -11.67 25.66
N THR A 280 22.26 -12.05 25.00
CA THR A 280 20.91 -11.85 25.52
C THR A 280 20.62 -12.80 26.69
N TRP A 281 21.08 -14.03 26.59
CA TRP A 281 20.87 -15.01 27.64
C TRP A 281 21.56 -14.65 28.95
N LEU A 282 22.77 -14.16 28.89
CA LEU A 282 23.49 -13.68 30.06
C LEU A 282 22.72 -12.57 30.79
N LYS A 283 22.01 -11.73 30.04
CA LYS A 283 21.16 -10.66 30.60
C LYS A 283 19.87 -11.19 31.24
N ASN A 284 19.27 -12.24 30.66
CA ASN A 284 17.95 -12.76 31.04
C ASN A 284 18.03 -13.88 32.09
N GLN A 285 19.19 -14.16 32.69
CA GLN A 285 19.39 -15.14 33.76
C GLN A 285 18.84 -16.55 33.45
N GLY A 286 18.87 -16.97 32.19
CA GLY A 286 18.45 -18.30 31.79
C GLY A 286 19.43 -19.40 32.25
N ASP A 287 18.99 -20.67 32.16
CA ASP A 287 19.84 -21.81 32.42
C ASP A 287 20.98 -21.92 31.37
N PRO A 288 22.27 -21.79 31.78
CA PRO A 288 23.40 -21.84 30.85
C PRO A 288 23.48 -23.15 30.05
N SER A 289 23.03 -24.27 30.59
CA SER A 289 23.05 -25.56 29.91
C SER A 289 22.15 -25.58 28.66
N ARG A 290 21.04 -24.85 28.73
CA ARG A 290 20.12 -24.69 27.59
C ARG A 290 20.73 -23.88 26.45
N ILE A 291 21.55 -22.86 26.77
CA ILE A 291 22.24 -22.08 25.73
C ILE A 291 23.21 -22.97 24.99
N VAL A 292 24.05 -23.69 25.74
CA VAL A 292 25.04 -24.59 25.12
C VAL A 292 24.31 -25.58 24.21
N SER A 293 23.27 -26.23 24.73
CA SER A 293 22.46 -27.16 23.93
C SER A 293 21.81 -26.51 22.70
N LEU A 294 21.30 -25.28 22.80
CA LEU A 294 20.71 -24.58 21.66
C LEU A 294 21.76 -24.21 20.62
N LEU A 295 22.89 -23.67 21.04
CA LEU A 295 23.97 -23.25 20.14
C LEU A 295 24.58 -24.44 19.40
N ASP A 296 24.68 -25.60 20.05
CA ASP A 296 25.18 -26.82 19.44
C ASP A 296 24.17 -27.39 18.40
N LYS A 297 22.89 -27.16 18.58
CA LYS A 297 21.84 -27.58 17.65
C LYS A 297 21.67 -26.72 16.42
N ILE A 298 22.23 -25.51 16.39
CA ILE A 298 22.18 -24.66 15.20
C ILE A 298 23.03 -25.28 14.09
N ASN A 299 22.37 -25.81 13.07
CA ASN A 299 22.99 -26.56 11.99
C ASN A 299 23.08 -25.71 10.70
N PRO A 300 24.28 -25.34 10.24
CA PRO A 300 24.45 -24.59 9.01
C PRO A 300 24.01 -25.33 7.75
N ASN A 301 23.91 -26.67 7.82
CA ASN A 301 23.44 -27.51 6.69
C ASN A 301 21.92 -27.70 6.68
N ALA A 302 21.21 -27.34 7.75
CA ALA A 302 19.76 -27.40 7.78
C ALA A 302 19.12 -26.36 6.85
N LEU A 303 17.96 -26.67 6.28
CA LEU A 303 17.13 -25.65 5.63
C LEU A 303 16.70 -24.63 6.68
N LEU A 304 16.96 -23.35 6.42
CA LEU A 304 16.69 -22.27 7.36
C LEU A 304 15.54 -21.39 6.85
N ILE A 305 14.44 -21.35 7.59
CA ILE A 305 13.23 -20.58 7.25
C ILE A 305 13.09 -19.40 8.19
N GLY A 306 12.97 -18.20 7.65
CA GLY A 306 12.84 -16.98 8.41
C GLY A 306 11.42 -16.41 8.39
N PHE A 307 10.95 -15.96 9.57
CA PHE A 307 9.74 -15.20 9.76
C PHE A 307 10.05 -13.96 10.61
N GLY A 308 10.09 -12.78 9.99
CA GLY A 308 10.47 -11.55 10.69
C GLY A 308 9.52 -10.41 10.34
N ARG A 309 8.68 -9.98 11.33
CA ARG A 309 7.70 -8.92 11.10
C ARG A 309 7.08 -8.42 12.40
N ARG A 310 6.31 -7.32 12.30
CA ARG A 310 5.46 -6.90 13.41
C ARG A 310 4.46 -8.01 13.74
N PHE A 311 4.33 -8.35 15.01
CA PHE A 311 3.32 -9.29 15.48
C PHE A 311 1.97 -8.59 15.58
N ALA A 312 1.12 -8.83 14.59
CA ALA A 312 -0.29 -8.46 14.55
C ALA A 312 -1.10 -9.70 14.16
N THR A 313 -2.33 -9.80 14.62
CA THR A 313 -3.16 -11.01 14.50
C THR A 313 -3.28 -11.48 13.05
N TYR A 314 -3.54 -10.57 12.11
CA TYR A 314 -3.73 -10.92 10.68
C TYR A 314 -2.47 -11.48 10.02
N LYS A 315 -1.29 -11.27 10.60
CA LYS A 315 -0.03 -11.81 10.09
C LYS A 315 0.19 -13.29 10.43
N ARG A 316 -0.66 -13.83 11.28
CA ARG A 316 -0.79 -15.25 11.64
C ARG A 316 0.54 -15.93 11.96
N ALA A 317 1.35 -15.29 12.81
CA ALA A 317 2.61 -15.91 13.28
C ALA A 317 2.38 -17.27 13.97
N HIS A 318 1.16 -17.55 14.42
CA HIS A 318 0.76 -18.82 15.05
C HIS A 318 0.49 -19.96 14.04
N LEU A 319 0.35 -19.65 12.76
CA LEU A 319 -0.15 -20.61 11.76
C LEU A 319 0.68 -21.89 11.70
N LEU A 320 2.01 -21.75 11.75
CA LEU A 320 2.92 -22.89 11.77
C LEU A 320 2.76 -23.80 13.01
N PHE A 321 2.12 -23.31 14.07
CA PHE A 321 1.92 -24.02 15.34
C PHE A 321 0.49 -24.56 15.51
N THR A 322 -0.27 -24.66 14.44
CA THR A 322 -1.65 -25.18 14.44
C THR A 322 -1.66 -26.67 14.70
N ASP A 323 -0.71 -27.41 14.13
CA ASP A 323 -0.50 -28.85 14.38
C ASP A 323 0.93 -29.09 14.86
N LEU A 324 1.11 -29.12 16.19
CA LEU A 324 2.42 -29.27 16.81
C LEU A 324 3.01 -30.67 16.63
N ASP A 325 2.18 -31.70 16.53
CA ASP A 325 2.65 -33.10 16.35
C ASP A 325 3.22 -33.26 14.94
N ARG A 326 2.57 -32.72 13.93
CA ARG A 326 3.08 -32.73 12.54
C ARG A 326 4.33 -31.86 12.43
N LEU A 327 4.33 -30.67 13.01
CA LEU A 327 5.50 -29.81 13.03
C LEU A 327 6.69 -30.49 13.71
N ALA A 328 6.48 -31.18 14.85
CA ALA A 328 7.53 -31.94 15.54
C ALA A 328 8.14 -33.01 14.66
N LYS A 329 7.33 -33.76 13.89
CA LYS A 329 7.81 -34.71 12.92
C LYS A 329 8.66 -34.07 11.82
N ILE A 330 8.24 -32.94 11.30
CA ILE A 330 8.97 -32.21 10.25
C ILE A 330 10.35 -31.77 10.79
N VAL A 331 10.40 -31.07 11.93
CA VAL A 331 11.65 -30.48 12.43
C VAL A 331 12.63 -31.49 13.02
N ASN A 332 12.17 -32.70 13.36
CA ASN A 332 13.01 -33.77 13.89
C ASN A 332 13.34 -34.85 12.86
N ASN A 333 12.99 -34.65 11.59
CA ASN A 333 13.37 -35.57 10.53
C ASN A 333 14.91 -35.50 10.32
N PRO A 334 15.64 -36.61 10.52
CA PRO A 334 17.09 -36.63 10.41
C PRO A 334 17.58 -36.50 8.96
N ASP A 335 16.77 -36.92 7.99
CA ASP A 335 17.13 -36.87 6.56
C ASP A 335 16.91 -35.44 5.97
N TYR A 336 15.99 -34.69 6.56
CA TYR A 336 15.60 -33.35 6.11
C TYR A 336 15.62 -32.33 7.25
N PRO A 337 16.78 -32.03 7.86
CA PRO A 337 16.84 -31.08 8.96
C PRO A 337 16.36 -29.68 8.55
N VAL A 338 15.44 -29.11 9.31
CA VAL A 338 14.90 -27.78 9.11
C VAL A 338 14.85 -26.99 10.41
N GLN A 339 15.15 -25.72 10.33
CA GLN A 339 15.11 -24.79 11.46
C GLN A 339 14.36 -23.51 11.07
N PHE A 340 13.60 -22.98 12.04
CA PHE A 340 12.82 -21.76 11.87
C PHE A 340 13.35 -20.65 12.76
N LEU A 341 13.58 -19.48 12.18
CA LEU A 341 13.94 -18.26 12.90
C LEU A 341 12.74 -17.33 12.92
N PHE A 342 12.19 -17.10 14.10
CA PHE A 342 11.15 -16.11 14.34
C PHE A 342 11.74 -14.85 14.97
N THR A 343 11.29 -13.68 14.53
CA THR A 343 11.62 -12.41 15.17
C THR A 343 10.55 -11.37 14.89
N GLY A 344 10.46 -10.37 15.74
CA GLY A 344 9.53 -9.26 15.57
C GLY A 344 9.22 -8.56 16.87
N LYS A 345 8.38 -7.54 16.77
CA LYS A 345 7.88 -6.75 17.90
C LYS A 345 6.37 -6.63 17.80
N ALA A 346 5.69 -6.61 18.93
CA ALA A 346 4.29 -6.22 19.04
C ALA A 346 4.21 -4.76 19.51
N HIS A 347 3.14 -4.08 19.17
CA HIS A 347 2.88 -2.75 19.71
C HIS A 347 2.69 -2.86 21.24
N PRO A 348 3.16 -1.88 22.06
CA PRO A 348 2.99 -1.92 23.52
C PRO A 348 1.55 -2.12 24.00
N HIS A 349 0.57 -1.65 23.25
CA HIS A 349 -0.86 -1.81 23.55
C HIS A 349 -1.51 -3.02 22.84
N ASP A 350 -0.76 -3.80 22.07
CA ASP A 350 -1.25 -5.00 21.38
C ASP A 350 -0.99 -6.26 22.23
N GLY A 351 -1.88 -6.51 23.18
CA GLY A 351 -1.81 -7.69 24.04
C GLY A 351 -1.90 -9.02 23.28
N ALA A 352 -2.63 -9.06 22.15
CA ALA A 352 -2.74 -10.25 21.31
C ALA A 352 -1.40 -10.55 20.62
N GLY A 353 -0.74 -9.56 20.03
CA GLY A 353 0.58 -9.70 19.45
C GLY A 353 1.64 -10.10 20.45
N GLN A 354 1.61 -9.54 21.66
CA GLN A 354 2.49 -9.95 22.77
C GLN A 354 2.25 -11.40 23.20
N GLY A 355 0.98 -11.83 23.23
CA GLY A 355 0.59 -13.21 23.52
C GLY A 355 1.12 -14.20 22.50
N LEU A 356 1.14 -13.85 21.21
CA LEU A 356 1.74 -14.67 20.15
C LEU A 356 3.25 -14.84 20.34
N ILE A 357 3.97 -13.77 20.68
CA ILE A 357 5.42 -13.83 20.98
C ILE A 357 5.67 -14.79 22.16
N LYS A 358 4.92 -14.61 23.26
CA LYS A 358 5.02 -15.45 24.44
C LYS A 358 4.83 -16.94 24.08
N ARG A 359 3.77 -17.24 23.35
CA ARG A 359 3.46 -18.63 22.91
C ARG A 359 4.59 -19.24 22.08
N ILE A 360 5.15 -18.49 21.13
CA ILE A 360 6.26 -19.01 20.29
C ILE A 360 7.48 -19.28 21.15
N ILE A 361 7.81 -18.41 22.10
CA ILE A 361 8.93 -18.62 23.03
C ILE A 361 8.69 -19.87 23.91
N GLU A 362 7.49 -20.07 24.41
CA GLU A 362 7.12 -21.27 25.19
C GLU A 362 7.26 -22.54 24.38
N ILE A 363 6.80 -22.55 23.13
CA ILE A 363 6.95 -23.69 22.21
C ILE A 363 8.44 -23.95 21.91
N SER A 364 9.23 -22.91 21.64
CA SER A 364 10.65 -23.04 21.33
C SER A 364 11.49 -23.69 22.44
N ARG A 365 10.97 -23.66 23.68
CA ARG A 365 11.61 -24.25 24.87
C ARG A 365 11.27 -25.72 25.10
N ARG A 366 10.29 -26.28 24.38
CA ARG A 366 9.93 -27.68 24.49
C ARG A 366 11.05 -28.58 23.95
N PRO A 367 11.28 -29.79 24.52
CA PRO A 367 12.37 -30.67 24.09
C PRO A 367 12.38 -30.96 22.59
N GLU A 368 11.21 -31.20 22.00
CA GLU A 368 11.02 -31.50 20.57
C GLU A 368 11.34 -30.34 19.64
N PHE A 369 11.26 -29.08 20.15
CA PHE A 369 11.49 -27.88 19.36
C PHE A 369 12.78 -27.14 19.69
N LEU A 370 13.48 -27.54 20.73
CA LEU A 370 14.70 -26.88 21.19
C LEU A 370 15.78 -26.88 20.10
N GLY A 371 16.20 -25.69 19.69
CA GLY A 371 17.17 -25.51 18.59
C GLY A 371 16.56 -25.72 17.18
N LYS A 372 15.26 -25.98 17.08
CA LYS A 372 14.53 -26.12 15.81
C LYS A 372 13.61 -24.91 15.54
N ILE A 373 12.96 -24.43 16.59
CA ILE A 373 12.20 -23.17 16.59
C ILE A 373 12.98 -22.19 17.45
N ILE A 374 13.47 -21.11 16.83
CA ILE A 374 14.37 -20.15 17.47
C ILE A 374 13.72 -18.78 17.39
N PHE A 375 13.52 -18.11 18.54
CA PHE A 375 13.02 -16.75 18.59
C PHE A 375 14.19 -15.79 18.84
N LEU A 376 14.36 -14.78 17.96
CA LEU A 376 15.38 -13.75 18.07
C LEU A 376 14.75 -12.46 18.60
N GLU A 377 15.31 -11.94 19.67
CA GLU A 377 14.87 -10.69 20.29
C GLU A 377 15.43 -9.45 19.57
N ASN A 378 14.88 -8.30 19.91
CA ASN A 378 15.36 -6.99 19.45
C ASN A 378 15.41 -6.83 17.92
N TYR A 379 14.31 -7.20 17.25
CA TYR A 379 14.17 -6.98 15.82
C TYR A 379 14.42 -5.52 15.42
N ASP A 380 15.48 -5.31 14.67
CA ASP A 380 15.92 -4.02 14.15
C ASP A 380 16.39 -4.13 12.69
N MET A 381 16.84 -3.02 12.11
CA MET A 381 17.35 -2.98 10.73
C MET A 381 18.59 -3.88 10.53
N GLN A 382 19.44 -4.04 11.53
CA GLN A 382 20.63 -4.89 11.42
C GLN A 382 20.25 -6.37 11.34
N LEU A 383 19.35 -6.82 12.23
CA LEU A 383 18.86 -8.18 12.23
C LEU A 383 18.03 -8.46 10.96
N ALA A 384 17.18 -7.51 10.54
CA ALA A 384 16.39 -7.62 9.33
C ALA A 384 17.26 -7.87 8.09
N ARG A 385 18.33 -7.07 7.90
CA ARG A 385 19.27 -7.24 6.78
C ARG A 385 19.93 -8.62 6.77
N ARG A 386 20.32 -9.13 7.93
CA ARG A 386 20.93 -10.46 8.06
C ARG A 386 19.95 -11.58 7.76
N LEU A 387 18.73 -11.46 8.25
CA LEU A 387 17.69 -12.45 8.01
C LEU A 387 17.31 -12.55 6.53
N VAL A 388 16.96 -11.43 5.90
CA VAL A 388 16.54 -11.42 4.49
C VAL A 388 17.65 -11.81 3.51
N SER A 389 18.91 -11.84 3.97
CA SER A 389 20.04 -12.30 3.16
C SER A 389 20.56 -13.67 3.57
N GLY A 390 20.28 -14.14 4.79
CA GLY A 390 20.91 -15.35 5.36
C GLY A 390 20.03 -16.57 5.42
N VAL A 391 18.70 -16.47 5.51
CA VAL A 391 17.81 -17.62 5.49
C VAL A 391 17.67 -18.20 4.08
N ASP A 392 17.23 -19.45 3.95
CA ASP A 392 16.99 -20.07 2.65
C ASP A 392 15.59 -19.76 2.11
N ILE A 393 14.61 -19.68 3.02
CA ILE A 393 13.22 -19.34 2.71
C ILE A 393 12.77 -18.18 3.58
N TRP A 394 12.04 -17.26 2.98
CA TRP A 394 11.30 -16.20 3.65
C TRP A 394 9.81 -16.54 3.67
N LEU A 395 9.27 -16.76 4.87
CA LEU A 395 7.88 -17.18 5.07
C LEU A 395 6.98 -16.01 5.44
N ASN A 396 5.86 -15.86 4.73
CA ASN A 396 4.79 -14.91 5.03
C ASN A 396 3.43 -15.59 5.02
N THR A 397 2.64 -15.39 6.08
CA THR A 397 1.37 -16.06 6.27
C THR A 397 0.20 -15.11 6.59
N PRO A 398 0.05 -13.97 5.90
CA PRO A 398 -1.02 -13.03 6.21
C PRO A 398 -2.40 -13.63 5.95
N THR A 399 -3.41 -13.09 6.63
CA THR A 399 -4.81 -13.32 6.26
C THR A 399 -5.14 -12.48 5.04
N ARG A 400 -5.48 -13.10 3.93
CA ARG A 400 -5.86 -12.40 2.71
C ARG A 400 -7.24 -11.73 2.87
N PRO A 401 -7.45 -10.49 2.39
CA PRO A 401 -6.53 -9.59 1.66
C PRO A 401 -5.92 -8.49 2.56
N LEU A 402 -5.48 -8.81 3.76
CA LEU A 402 -5.07 -7.83 4.77
C LEU A 402 -3.60 -7.40 4.70
N GLU A 403 -2.79 -7.99 3.83
CA GLU A 403 -1.44 -7.50 3.55
C GLU A 403 -1.50 -6.52 2.37
N ALA A 404 -1.37 -5.23 2.64
CA ALA A 404 -1.47 -4.20 1.61
C ALA A 404 -0.42 -4.37 0.49
N SER A 405 0.81 -4.62 0.84
CA SER A 405 1.88 -4.96 -0.10
C SER A 405 2.77 -6.06 0.47
N GLY A 406 3.40 -5.83 1.63
CA GLY A 406 4.58 -6.54 2.06
C GLY A 406 5.80 -6.12 1.21
N THR A 407 6.96 -6.09 1.83
CA THR A 407 8.23 -5.79 1.14
C THR A 407 9.37 -6.69 1.58
N SER A 408 9.19 -7.45 2.65
CA SER A 408 10.24 -8.29 3.22
C SER A 408 10.65 -9.42 2.28
N GLY A 409 9.69 -10.03 1.58
CA GLY A 409 9.97 -11.04 0.56
C GLY A 409 10.71 -10.47 -0.65
N GLU A 410 10.41 -9.23 -1.06
CA GLU A 410 11.13 -8.51 -2.11
C GLU A 410 12.60 -8.30 -1.74
N LYS A 411 12.88 -7.95 -0.48
CA LYS A 411 14.25 -7.84 0.06
C LYS A 411 14.97 -9.18 0.05
N ALA A 412 14.27 -10.23 0.41
CA ALA A 412 14.82 -11.58 0.49
C ALA A 412 15.26 -12.09 -0.88
N LEU A 413 14.43 -11.97 -1.91
CA LEU A 413 14.74 -12.52 -3.23
C LEU A 413 15.95 -11.83 -3.91
N MET A 414 16.25 -10.58 -3.59
CA MET A 414 17.46 -9.89 -4.08
C MET A 414 18.77 -10.48 -3.52
N ASN A 415 18.66 -11.34 -2.50
CA ASN A 415 19.75 -12.04 -1.85
C ASN A 415 19.70 -13.57 -2.10
N GLY A 416 18.97 -14.00 -3.11
CA GLY A 416 18.82 -15.41 -3.41
C GLY A 416 18.07 -16.22 -2.34
N VAL A 417 17.29 -15.57 -1.51
CA VAL A 417 16.36 -16.20 -0.55
C VAL A 417 15.02 -16.39 -1.25
N VAL A 418 14.47 -17.59 -1.18
CA VAL A 418 13.24 -17.93 -1.89
C VAL A 418 12.02 -17.52 -1.07
N ASN A 419 11.04 -16.89 -1.70
CA ASN A 419 9.82 -16.45 -1.02
C ASN A 419 8.78 -17.56 -0.98
N PHE A 420 8.17 -17.75 0.19
CA PHE A 420 7.04 -18.65 0.40
C PHE A 420 5.94 -17.90 1.15
N SER A 421 4.83 -17.65 0.49
CA SER A 421 3.79 -16.78 1.05
C SER A 421 2.39 -17.15 0.57
N VAL A 422 1.39 -16.71 1.34
CA VAL A 422 0.02 -16.57 0.86
C VAL A 422 0.01 -15.61 -0.35
N LEU A 423 -0.87 -15.85 -1.32
CA LEU A 423 -1.08 -14.97 -2.48
C LEU A 423 -1.82 -13.70 -2.06
N ASP A 424 -1.10 -12.80 -1.41
CA ASP A 424 -1.58 -11.52 -0.92
C ASP A 424 -0.52 -10.42 -1.17
N GLY A 425 -0.93 -9.16 -1.20
CA GLY A 425 -0.05 -8.05 -1.47
C GLY A 425 0.75 -8.24 -2.77
N TRP A 426 2.05 -7.94 -2.73
CA TRP A 426 2.95 -8.05 -3.88
C TRP A 426 3.08 -9.47 -4.42
N TRP A 427 2.93 -10.52 -3.56
CA TRP A 427 3.14 -11.90 -4.00
C TRP A 427 2.04 -12.41 -4.93
N LEU A 428 0.84 -11.85 -4.87
CA LEU A 428 -0.20 -12.15 -5.85
C LEU A 428 0.21 -11.79 -7.28
N GLU A 429 0.99 -10.73 -7.43
CA GLU A 429 1.52 -10.26 -8.72
C GLU A 429 2.87 -10.91 -9.06
N GLY A 430 3.70 -11.16 -8.03
CA GLY A 430 5.07 -11.60 -8.17
C GLY A 430 5.28 -13.09 -8.31
N TYR A 431 4.34 -13.91 -7.82
CA TYR A 431 4.48 -15.36 -7.86
C TYR A 431 4.65 -15.90 -9.28
N ARG A 432 5.68 -16.73 -9.44
CA ARG A 432 5.92 -17.52 -10.65
C ARG A 432 6.23 -18.95 -10.24
N GLU A 433 5.64 -19.92 -10.94
CA GLU A 433 5.94 -21.34 -10.75
C GLU A 433 7.44 -21.63 -10.96
N GLY A 434 8.04 -22.39 -10.07
CA GLY A 434 9.47 -22.68 -10.11
C GLY A 434 10.40 -21.54 -9.67
N ALA A 435 9.84 -20.41 -9.16
CA ALA A 435 10.60 -19.28 -8.65
C ALA A 435 10.30 -18.97 -7.17
N GLY A 436 9.53 -19.81 -6.51
CA GLY A 436 9.11 -19.71 -5.12
C GLY A 436 7.86 -20.52 -4.86
N TRP A 437 7.30 -20.41 -3.68
CA TRP A 437 6.09 -21.15 -3.29
C TRP A 437 4.97 -20.22 -2.85
N ALA A 438 3.75 -20.66 -3.11
CA ALA A 438 2.54 -19.95 -2.72
C ALA A 438 1.47 -20.91 -2.24
N LEU A 439 0.62 -20.45 -1.32
CA LEU A 439 -0.66 -21.06 -1.06
C LEU A 439 -1.59 -20.63 -2.19
N THR A 440 -1.84 -21.51 -3.16
CA THR A 440 -2.55 -21.18 -4.41
C THR A 440 -4.07 -21.08 -4.26
N GLU A 441 -4.63 -21.57 -3.15
CA GLU A 441 -6.04 -21.39 -2.85
C GLU A 441 -6.37 -19.90 -2.65
N LYS A 442 -7.21 -19.36 -3.52
CA LYS A 442 -7.60 -17.95 -3.52
C LYS A 442 -8.90 -17.69 -2.76
N ARG A 443 -9.62 -18.74 -2.37
CA ARG A 443 -10.86 -18.58 -1.62
C ARG A 443 -10.56 -18.10 -0.21
N THR A 444 -11.40 -17.24 0.28
CA THR A 444 -11.45 -16.84 1.68
C THR A 444 -12.67 -17.48 2.32
N TYR A 445 -12.48 -18.08 3.48
CA TYR A 445 -13.55 -18.70 4.25
C TYR A 445 -14.04 -17.71 5.31
N GLN A 446 -15.32 -17.69 5.57
CA GLN A 446 -15.88 -16.84 6.63
C GLN A 446 -15.41 -17.26 8.03
N ASN A 447 -15.14 -18.56 8.21
CA ASN A 447 -14.59 -19.10 9.44
C ASN A 447 -13.06 -19.03 9.40
N GLN A 448 -12.47 -18.13 10.17
CA GLN A 448 -11.03 -17.92 10.22
C GLN A 448 -10.27 -19.12 10.75
N GLU A 449 -10.82 -19.86 11.71
CA GLU A 449 -10.19 -21.07 12.25
C GLU A 449 -10.08 -22.17 11.19
N HIS A 450 -11.13 -22.35 10.40
CA HIS A 450 -11.11 -23.28 9.28
C HIS A 450 -10.10 -22.89 8.21
N GLN A 451 -10.02 -21.58 7.89
CA GLN A 451 -9.01 -21.04 6.97
C GLN A 451 -7.60 -21.32 7.50
N ASP A 452 -7.35 -21.09 8.79
CA ASP A 452 -6.05 -21.29 9.41
C ASP A 452 -5.64 -22.79 9.39
N GLN A 453 -6.57 -23.70 9.65
CA GLN A 453 -6.31 -25.13 9.55
C GLN A 453 -5.92 -25.58 8.14
N LEU A 454 -6.64 -25.09 7.12
CA LEU A 454 -6.35 -25.43 5.72
C LEU A 454 -5.01 -24.84 5.27
N ASP A 455 -4.76 -23.58 5.59
CA ASP A 455 -3.51 -22.91 5.22
C ASP A 455 -2.30 -23.58 5.91
N ALA A 456 -2.41 -23.92 7.19
CA ALA A 456 -1.37 -24.64 7.93
C ALA A 456 -1.10 -26.02 7.31
N ALA A 457 -2.15 -26.81 7.02
CA ALA A 457 -2.02 -28.11 6.37
C ALA A 457 -1.35 -27.99 4.99
N THR A 458 -1.66 -26.94 4.24
CA THR A 458 -1.05 -26.66 2.94
C THR A 458 0.43 -26.32 3.08
N ILE A 459 0.81 -25.49 4.07
CA ILE A 459 2.21 -25.15 4.35
C ILE A 459 3.01 -26.42 4.69
N TYR A 460 2.49 -27.27 5.58
CA TYR A 460 3.18 -28.52 5.92
C TYR A 460 3.33 -29.43 4.71
N SER A 461 2.29 -29.59 3.88
CA SER A 461 2.35 -30.43 2.69
C SER A 461 3.38 -29.93 1.67
N ILE A 462 3.44 -28.62 1.43
CA ILE A 462 4.44 -28.03 0.54
C ILE A 462 5.85 -28.22 1.10
N LEU A 463 6.04 -28.06 2.42
CA LEU A 463 7.33 -28.33 3.06
C LEU A 463 7.75 -29.78 2.88
N GLU A 464 6.87 -30.74 3.19
CA GLU A 464 7.17 -32.17 3.17
C GLU A 464 7.36 -32.74 1.76
N GLN A 465 6.55 -32.29 0.80
CA GLN A 465 6.45 -32.91 -0.53
C GLN A 465 7.29 -32.21 -1.59
N GLU A 466 7.55 -30.91 -1.44
CA GLU A 466 8.21 -30.10 -2.46
C GLU A 466 9.53 -29.51 -1.96
N ILE A 467 9.49 -28.70 -0.90
CA ILE A 467 10.63 -27.88 -0.47
C ILE A 467 11.77 -28.73 0.08
N LEU A 468 11.49 -29.58 1.06
CA LEU A 468 12.52 -30.40 1.70
C LEU A 468 13.17 -31.40 0.73
N PRO A 469 12.41 -32.16 -0.07
CA PRO A 469 13.02 -33.04 -1.07
C PRO A 469 13.88 -32.28 -2.08
N LEU A 470 13.43 -31.12 -2.58
CA LEU A 470 14.17 -30.31 -3.54
C LEU A 470 15.47 -29.78 -2.94
N PHE A 471 15.41 -29.23 -1.72
CA PHE A 471 16.60 -28.66 -1.06
C PHE A 471 17.66 -29.71 -0.78
N TYR A 472 17.27 -30.94 -0.44
CA TYR A 472 18.16 -32.04 -0.08
C TYR A 472 18.56 -32.95 -1.25
N ALA A 473 18.05 -32.73 -2.47
CA ALA A 473 18.48 -33.42 -3.68
C ALA A 473 19.90 -32.97 -4.09
N ARG A 474 20.91 -33.39 -3.30
CA ARG A 474 22.31 -33.00 -3.49
C ARG A 474 22.97 -33.77 -4.61
N ASN A 475 23.68 -33.07 -5.49
CA ASN A 475 24.54 -33.64 -6.51
C ASN A 475 25.90 -34.05 -5.92
N LYS A 476 26.81 -34.63 -6.73
CA LYS A 476 28.13 -35.05 -6.32
C LYS A 476 29.02 -33.93 -5.74
N LYS A 477 28.70 -32.68 -6.06
CA LYS A 477 29.39 -31.48 -5.57
C LYS A 477 28.78 -30.92 -4.26
N GLY A 478 27.73 -31.53 -3.74
CA GLY A 478 27.12 -31.20 -2.46
C GLY A 478 26.08 -30.08 -2.49
N TYR A 479 25.59 -29.64 -3.64
CA TYR A 479 24.51 -28.66 -3.77
C TYR A 479 23.30 -29.20 -4.54
N SER A 480 22.13 -28.58 -4.35
CA SER A 480 20.91 -28.90 -5.09
C SER A 480 20.81 -28.04 -6.35
N GLU A 481 20.88 -28.67 -7.52
CA GLU A 481 20.71 -27.99 -8.81
C GLU A 481 19.29 -27.43 -8.96
N GLY A 482 18.29 -28.16 -8.50
CA GLY A 482 16.89 -27.70 -8.51
C GLY A 482 16.68 -26.48 -7.62
N TRP A 483 17.31 -26.46 -6.45
CA TRP A 483 17.26 -25.31 -5.56
C TRP A 483 17.92 -24.07 -6.17
N VAL A 484 19.12 -24.22 -6.74
CA VAL A 484 19.82 -23.14 -7.41
C VAL A 484 19.02 -22.63 -8.62
N LYS A 485 18.37 -23.51 -9.37
CA LYS A 485 17.46 -23.12 -10.46
C LYS A 485 16.31 -22.26 -9.94
N THR A 486 15.70 -22.62 -8.82
CA THR A 486 14.63 -21.83 -8.18
C THR A 486 15.14 -20.44 -7.78
N ILE A 487 16.34 -20.35 -7.21
CA ILE A 487 16.99 -19.06 -6.89
C ILE A 487 17.17 -18.21 -8.13
N LYS A 488 17.74 -18.77 -9.21
CA LYS A 488 17.97 -18.05 -10.46
C LYS A 488 16.65 -17.57 -11.08
N ASN A 489 15.62 -18.40 -11.09
CA ASN A 489 14.28 -18.03 -11.55
C ASN A 489 13.70 -16.88 -10.73
N SER A 490 13.81 -16.94 -9.40
CA SER A 490 13.35 -15.89 -8.50
C SER A 490 14.05 -14.56 -8.79
N ILE A 491 15.36 -14.58 -8.97
CA ILE A 491 16.15 -13.39 -9.27
C ILE A 491 15.82 -12.84 -10.66
N ALA A 492 15.82 -13.69 -11.69
CA ALA A 492 15.61 -13.23 -13.07
C ALA A 492 14.19 -12.75 -13.36
N GLN A 493 13.19 -13.51 -12.88
CA GLN A 493 11.80 -13.30 -13.29
C GLN A 493 11.01 -12.38 -12.36
N ILE A 494 11.47 -12.21 -11.11
CA ILE A 494 10.70 -11.49 -10.10
C ILE A 494 11.42 -10.20 -9.65
N ALA A 495 12.71 -10.28 -9.29
CA ALA A 495 13.42 -9.15 -8.68
C ALA A 495 13.36 -7.82 -9.44
N PRO A 496 13.46 -7.77 -10.78
CA PRO A 496 13.41 -6.50 -11.53
C PRO A 496 12.14 -5.70 -11.30
N HIS A 497 11.02 -6.40 -11.08
CA HIS A 497 9.70 -5.80 -10.92
C HIS A 497 9.44 -5.21 -9.53
N TYR A 498 10.33 -5.46 -8.55
CA TYR A 498 10.17 -5.03 -7.15
C TYR A 498 11.34 -4.22 -6.62
N THR A 499 12.01 -3.50 -7.52
CA THR A 499 13.05 -2.51 -7.17
C THR A 499 12.43 -1.14 -6.91
N MET A 500 13.07 -0.34 -6.06
CA MET A 500 12.67 1.07 -5.86
C MET A 500 12.78 1.88 -7.16
N LYS A 501 13.71 1.54 -8.06
CA LYS A 501 13.82 2.20 -9.36
C LYS A 501 12.52 2.04 -10.17
N ARG A 502 12.02 0.81 -10.32
CA ARG A 502 10.76 0.54 -11.02
C ARG A 502 9.59 1.25 -10.32
N GLN A 503 9.50 1.22 -8.98
CA GLN A 503 8.45 1.90 -8.24
C GLN A 503 8.46 3.41 -8.48
N LEU A 504 9.64 4.05 -8.47
CA LEU A 504 9.77 5.48 -8.76
C LEU A 504 9.39 5.81 -10.21
N ASP A 505 9.76 4.98 -11.17
CA ASP A 505 9.37 5.15 -12.57
C ASP A 505 7.84 5.08 -12.71
N ASP A 506 7.20 4.11 -12.06
CA ASP A 506 5.74 4.00 -12.06
C ASP A 506 5.06 5.23 -11.47
N TYR A 507 5.54 5.77 -10.34
CA TYR A 507 5.01 7.02 -9.77
C TYR A 507 5.22 8.21 -10.71
N TYR A 508 6.40 8.29 -11.33
CA TYR A 508 6.73 9.36 -12.24
C TYR A 508 5.81 9.36 -13.46
N ASP A 509 5.64 8.21 -14.10
CA ASP A 509 4.88 8.07 -15.34
C ASP A 509 3.36 8.12 -15.11
N LYS A 510 2.87 7.46 -14.05
CA LYS A 510 1.43 7.37 -13.78
C LYS A 510 0.86 8.65 -13.15
N PHE A 511 1.64 9.34 -12.32
CA PHE A 511 1.14 10.45 -11.49
C PHE A 511 1.94 11.74 -11.63
N TYR A 512 3.24 11.76 -11.32
CA TYR A 512 3.98 13.02 -11.16
C TYR A 512 4.03 13.87 -12.41
N ILE A 513 4.16 13.28 -13.61
CA ILE A 513 4.15 14.03 -14.88
C ILE A 513 2.78 14.69 -15.08
N LYS A 514 1.71 13.95 -14.83
CA LYS A 514 0.34 14.46 -15.00
C LYS A 514 0.06 15.61 -14.03
N GLU A 515 0.35 15.41 -12.75
CA GLU A 515 0.16 16.41 -11.71
C GLU A 515 0.95 17.69 -11.98
N ALA A 516 2.22 17.57 -12.35
CA ALA A 516 3.05 18.72 -12.66
C ALA A 516 2.53 19.50 -13.87
N LYS A 517 2.05 18.82 -14.91
CA LYS A 517 1.42 19.48 -16.09
C LYS A 517 0.12 20.17 -15.71
N ARG A 518 -0.74 19.49 -14.94
CA ARG A 518 -2.03 19.98 -14.47
C ARG A 518 -1.85 21.20 -13.58
N PHE A 519 -0.96 21.11 -12.59
CA PHE A 519 -0.64 22.23 -11.71
C PHE A 519 -0.14 23.47 -12.49
N LYS A 520 0.80 23.29 -13.42
CA LYS A 520 1.32 24.39 -14.24
C LYS A 520 0.23 25.07 -15.07
N MET A 521 -0.69 24.27 -15.63
CA MET A 521 -1.83 24.79 -16.39
C MET A 521 -2.77 25.61 -15.49
N LEU A 522 -3.10 25.10 -14.29
CA LEU A 522 -4.01 25.76 -13.37
C LEU A 522 -3.41 27.00 -12.72
N ALA A 523 -2.12 27.00 -12.45
CA ALA A 523 -1.41 28.11 -11.81
C ALA A 523 -1.02 29.23 -12.78
N ALA A 524 -1.12 29.00 -14.11
CA ALA A 524 -0.81 30.01 -15.11
C ALA A 524 -1.77 31.19 -15.08
N ASP A 525 -1.32 32.33 -15.59
CA ASP A 525 -2.14 33.53 -15.82
C ASP A 525 -2.94 34.02 -14.59
N GLY A 526 -2.30 33.96 -13.40
CA GLY A 526 -2.94 34.35 -12.15
C GLY A 526 -4.06 33.36 -11.74
N CYS A 527 -3.86 32.07 -12.03
CA CYS A 527 -4.80 30.98 -11.75
C CYS A 527 -6.12 31.08 -12.54
N ALA A 528 -6.08 31.63 -13.75
CA ALA A 528 -7.29 31.85 -14.56
C ALA A 528 -8.08 30.56 -14.77
N LYS A 529 -7.40 29.44 -15.08
CA LYS A 529 -8.07 28.16 -15.32
C LYS A 529 -8.68 27.55 -14.04
N ALA A 530 -8.01 27.68 -12.90
CA ALA A 530 -8.56 27.24 -11.62
C ALA A 530 -9.83 28.04 -11.25
N LYS A 531 -9.84 29.33 -11.51
CA LYS A 531 -11.01 30.20 -11.32
C LYS A 531 -12.17 29.83 -12.25
N GLU A 532 -11.88 29.52 -13.51
CA GLU A 532 -12.87 29.04 -14.49
C GLU A 532 -13.52 27.73 -14.05
N ILE A 533 -12.71 26.76 -13.59
CA ILE A 533 -13.21 25.46 -13.12
C ILE A 533 -14.06 25.62 -11.86
N ALA A 534 -13.63 26.43 -10.89
CA ALA A 534 -14.39 26.68 -9.67
C ALA A 534 -15.76 27.30 -9.99
N ALA A 535 -15.80 28.33 -10.83
CA ALA A 535 -17.05 28.96 -11.25
C ALA A 535 -17.97 28.00 -12.02
N TRP A 536 -17.40 27.18 -12.89
CA TRP A 536 -18.16 26.15 -13.59
C TRP A 536 -18.78 25.11 -12.65
N LYS A 537 -18.02 24.64 -11.64
CA LYS A 537 -18.54 23.70 -10.64
C LYS A 537 -19.67 24.28 -9.82
N GLU A 538 -19.57 25.56 -9.46
CA GLU A 538 -20.64 26.28 -8.77
C GLU A 538 -21.90 26.37 -9.64
N GLU A 539 -21.77 26.74 -10.92
CA GLU A 539 -22.89 26.80 -11.88
C GLU A 539 -23.55 25.42 -12.07
N VAL A 540 -22.76 24.35 -12.19
CA VAL A 540 -23.28 22.98 -12.31
C VAL A 540 -24.03 22.58 -11.05
N ALA A 541 -23.49 22.85 -9.86
CA ALA A 541 -24.13 22.50 -8.59
C ALA A 541 -25.48 23.22 -8.43
N GLU A 542 -25.56 24.50 -8.79
CA GLU A 542 -26.80 25.28 -8.73
C GLU A 542 -27.88 24.75 -9.68
N LYS A 543 -27.51 24.29 -10.87
CA LYS A 543 -28.45 23.89 -11.92
C LYS A 543 -28.74 22.39 -11.97
N TRP A 544 -27.97 21.57 -11.28
CA TRP A 544 -28.00 20.11 -11.38
C TRP A 544 -29.39 19.52 -11.20
N ASP A 545 -30.09 19.92 -10.14
CA ASP A 545 -31.42 19.42 -9.82
C ASP A 545 -32.52 19.94 -10.78
N SER A 546 -32.20 20.90 -11.63
CA SER A 546 -33.11 21.42 -12.65
C SER A 546 -33.06 20.68 -13.99
N ILE A 547 -32.06 19.82 -14.19
CA ILE A 547 -31.88 19.03 -15.41
C ILE A 547 -33.09 18.11 -15.59
N GLU A 548 -33.64 18.04 -16.81
CA GLU A 548 -34.84 17.31 -17.10
C GLU A 548 -34.63 16.31 -18.25
N VAL A 549 -35.03 15.06 -18.02
CA VAL A 549 -35.13 14.05 -19.07
C VAL A 549 -36.47 14.24 -19.81
N VAL A 550 -36.42 14.82 -21.01
CA VAL A 550 -37.61 15.11 -21.81
C VAL A 550 -38.20 13.85 -22.45
N SER A 551 -37.35 12.97 -22.98
CA SER A 551 -37.79 11.71 -23.55
C SER A 551 -36.70 10.65 -23.49
N CYS A 552 -37.12 9.37 -23.49
CA CYS A 552 -36.26 8.21 -23.59
C CYS A 552 -36.88 7.20 -24.58
N GLU A 553 -36.17 6.97 -25.68
CA GLU A 553 -36.55 5.97 -26.68
C GLU A 553 -35.60 4.80 -26.66
N LYS A 554 -36.10 3.59 -26.54
CA LYS A 554 -35.36 2.34 -26.54
C LYS A 554 -35.90 1.40 -27.58
N THR A 555 -35.01 0.62 -28.21
CA THR A 555 -35.42 -0.50 -29.06
C THR A 555 -36.40 -1.39 -28.30
N GLU A 556 -37.47 -1.86 -28.95
CA GLU A 556 -38.64 -2.54 -28.34
C GLU A 556 -38.24 -3.74 -27.45
N ASP A 557 -37.25 -4.51 -27.86
CA ASP A 557 -36.75 -5.66 -27.09
C ASP A 557 -36.10 -5.25 -25.76
N LEU A 558 -35.41 -4.09 -25.69
CA LEU A 558 -34.86 -3.54 -24.44
C LEU A 558 -35.96 -3.17 -23.45
N VAL A 559 -37.11 -2.73 -23.94
CA VAL A 559 -38.30 -2.43 -23.09
C VAL A 559 -38.85 -3.71 -22.49
N LYS A 560 -38.82 -4.82 -23.24
CA LYS A 560 -39.31 -6.15 -22.82
C LYS A 560 -38.35 -6.85 -21.86
N GLY A 561 -37.13 -6.35 -21.68
CA GLY A 561 -36.15 -6.88 -20.73
C GLY A 561 -35.45 -8.18 -21.18
N SER A 562 -35.59 -8.58 -22.44
CA SER A 562 -34.84 -9.69 -23.03
C SER A 562 -34.15 -9.27 -24.33
N ILE A 563 -32.86 -9.45 -24.41
CA ILE A 563 -32.02 -9.06 -25.55
C ILE A 563 -31.28 -10.26 -26.09
N GLU A 564 -31.08 -10.30 -27.40
CA GLU A 564 -30.28 -11.33 -28.07
C GLU A 564 -28.79 -11.00 -28.02
N SER A 565 -27.99 -11.99 -27.66
CA SER A 565 -26.53 -11.85 -27.67
C SER A 565 -26.04 -11.57 -29.12
N GLY A 566 -25.15 -10.60 -29.25
CA GLY A 566 -24.59 -10.21 -30.55
C GLY A 566 -25.41 -9.22 -31.36
N LYS A 567 -26.66 -8.92 -30.98
CA LYS A 567 -27.52 -7.92 -31.62
C LYS A 567 -27.24 -6.53 -31.07
N GLU A 568 -27.24 -5.52 -31.95
CA GLU A 568 -27.06 -4.12 -31.56
C GLU A 568 -28.40 -3.47 -31.25
N TYR A 569 -28.44 -2.75 -30.14
CA TYR A 569 -29.61 -2.02 -29.64
C TYR A 569 -29.33 -0.54 -29.56
N THR A 570 -30.26 0.29 -29.96
CA THR A 570 -30.11 1.75 -29.91
C THR A 570 -30.94 2.31 -28.77
N ILE A 571 -30.36 3.24 -28.03
CA ILE A 571 -30.96 3.96 -26.92
C ILE A 571 -30.76 5.45 -27.18
N THR A 572 -31.86 6.21 -27.12
CA THR A 572 -31.83 7.66 -27.36
C THR A 572 -32.49 8.39 -26.19
N TYR A 573 -31.82 9.36 -25.64
CA TYR A 573 -32.30 10.28 -24.62
C TYR A 573 -32.34 11.71 -25.15
N VAL A 574 -33.39 12.45 -24.83
CA VAL A 574 -33.42 13.91 -24.99
C VAL A 574 -33.43 14.53 -23.60
N ILE A 575 -32.41 15.34 -23.31
CA ILE A 575 -32.19 15.98 -22.01
C ILE A 575 -32.18 17.49 -22.21
N ASP A 576 -32.90 18.22 -21.36
CA ASP A 576 -32.82 19.66 -21.23
C ASP A 576 -31.72 20.00 -20.21
N GLU A 577 -30.58 20.50 -20.69
CA GLU A 577 -29.40 20.84 -19.87
C GLU A 577 -29.55 22.16 -19.09
N LYS A 578 -30.67 22.86 -19.24
CA LYS A 578 -30.92 24.15 -18.56
C LYS A 578 -29.80 25.20 -18.71
N GLY A 579 -29.12 25.17 -19.84
CA GLY A 579 -28.07 26.12 -20.19
C GLY A 579 -26.68 25.80 -19.66
N LEU A 580 -26.41 24.54 -19.27
CA LEU A 580 -25.10 24.09 -18.83
C LEU A 580 -24.07 23.88 -19.95
N ASN A 581 -24.48 24.05 -21.22
CA ASN A 581 -23.59 24.18 -22.39
C ASN A 581 -22.55 23.05 -22.52
N ASP A 582 -22.97 21.83 -22.72
CA ASP A 582 -22.13 20.64 -22.84
C ASP A 582 -21.49 20.14 -21.52
N ALA A 583 -21.99 20.60 -20.38
CA ALA A 583 -21.49 20.17 -19.09
C ALA A 583 -21.96 18.77 -18.67
N ILE A 584 -22.89 18.15 -19.43
CA ILE A 584 -23.49 16.87 -19.08
C ILE A 584 -23.01 15.76 -20.00
N GLY A 585 -22.70 14.63 -19.42
CA GLY A 585 -22.50 13.36 -20.09
C GLY A 585 -23.58 12.36 -19.69
N LEU A 586 -23.92 11.43 -20.60
CA LEU A 586 -24.79 10.31 -20.31
C LEU A 586 -24.01 9.03 -20.59
N GLU A 587 -24.11 8.07 -19.69
CA GLU A 587 -23.44 6.78 -19.80
C GLU A 587 -24.43 5.64 -19.68
N LEU A 588 -24.13 4.54 -20.35
CA LEU A 588 -24.82 3.27 -20.21
C LEU A 588 -23.94 2.37 -19.36
N VAL A 589 -24.37 2.11 -18.14
CA VAL A 589 -23.66 1.25 -17.19
C VAL A 589 -24.38 -0.09 -17.11
N THR A 590 -23.71 -1.15 -17.54
CA THR A 590 -24.19 -2.52 -17.43
C THR A 590 -23.54 -3.19 -16.24
N THR A 591 -24.34 -3.80 -15.37
CA THR A 591 -23.85 -4.50 -14.18
C THR A 591 -24.37 -5.91 -14.10
N TYR A 592 -23.66 -6.76 -13.36
CA TYR A 592 -24.09 -8.14 -13.05
C TYR A 592 -23.97 -8.38 -11.54
N THR A 593 -24.74 -9.34 -11.03
CA THR A 593 -24.62 -9.77 -9.65
C THR A 593 -23.62 -10.92 -9.57
N ALA A 594 -22.52 -10.74 -8.85
CA ALA A 594 -21.52 -11.76 -8.64
C ALA A 594 -21.95 -12.81 -7.59
N GLN A 595 -21.15 -13.85 -7.39
CA GLN A 595 -21.44 -14.92 -6.41
C GLN A 595 -21.45 -14.43 -4.96
N ASP A 596 -20.80 -13.31 -4.67
CA ASP A 596 -20.80 -12.64 -3.37
C ASP A 596 -22.09 -11.83 -3.10
N GLY A 597 -23.02 -11.78 -4.07
CA GLY A 597 -24.26 -11.02 -4.00
C GLY A 597 -24.13 -9.54 -4.29
N LYS A 598 -22.92 -9.04 -4.58
CA LYS A 598 -22.68 -7.63 -4.93
C LYS A 598 -22.90 -7.38 -6.42
N GLN A 599 -23.25 -6.13 -6.75
CA GLN A 599 -23.28 -5.64 -8.12
C GLN A 599 -21.87 -5.25 -8.56
N HIS A 600 -21.46 -5.71 -9.72
CA HIS A 600 -20.19 -5.37 -10.36
C HIS A 600 -20.41 -4.79 -11.74
N VAL A 601 -19.56 -3.87 -12.14
CA VAL A 601 -19.61 -3.28 -13.48
C VAL A 601 -19.17 -4.30 -14.52
N TYR A 602 -20.01 -4.51 -15.53
CA TYR A 602 -19.69 -5.32 -16.71
C TYR A 602 -19.11 -4.44 -17.83
N SER A 603 -19.82 -3.37 -18.17
CA SER A 603 -19.37 -2.38 -19.17
C SER A 603 -19.89 -0.99 -18.85
N VAL A 604 -19.17 0.01 -19.32
CA VAL A 604 -19.59 1.40 -19.33
C VAL A 604 -19.38 1.94 -20.74
N GLU A 605 -20.44 2.48 -21.33
CA GLU A 605 -20.45 2.97 -22.70
C GLU A 605 -20.97 4.42 -22.70
N PRO A 606 -20.21 5.40 -23.20
CA PRO A 606 -20.66 6.77 -23.28
C PRO A 606 -21.70 6.93 -24.37
N PHE A 607 -22.71 7.77 -24.14
CA PHE A 607 -23.60 8.24 -25.18
C PHE A 607 -22.93 9.34 -26.00
N ASN A 608 -23.22 9.37 -27.29
CA ASN A 608 -22.80 10.43 -28.19
C ASN A 608 -23.90 11.46 -28.34
N VAL A 609 -23.58 12.74 -28.32
CA VAL A 609 -24.50 13.81 -28.67
C VAL A 609 -24.69 13.81 -30.18
N VAL A 610 -25.91 13.49 -30.62
CA VAL A 610 -26.25 13.40 -32.07
C VAL A 610 -27.00 14.62 -32.56
N LYS A 611 -27.65 15.39 -31.66
CA LYS A 611 -28.37 16.61 -32.00
C LYS A 611 -28.38 17.60 -30.84
N LYS A 612 -28.35 18.91 -31.16
CA LYS A 612 -28.45 20.01 -30.18
C LYS A 612 -29.48 21.04 -30.72
N GLU A 613 -30.46 21.40 -29.91
CA GLU A 613 -31.48 22.38 -30.22
C GLU A 613 -31.72 23.28 -28.99
N GLY A 614 -31.02 24.39 -28.90
CA GLY A 614 -31.02 25.23 -27.70
C GLY A 614 -30.46 24.45 -26.50
N ASN A 615 -31.26 24.32 -25.44
CA ASN A 615 -30.87 23.57 -24.24
C ASN A 615 -31.21 22.05 -24.35
N LEU A 616 -31.83 21.63 -25.48
CA LEU A 616 -32.20 20.21 -25.68
C LEU A 616 -31.07 19.47 -26.41
N TYR A 617 -30.52 18.51 -25.72
CA TYR A 617 -29.44 17.64 -26.24
C TYR A 617 -29.97 16.23 -26.43
N THR A 618 -29.77 15.69 -27.63
CA THR A 618 -30.13 14.28 -27.97
C THR A 618 -28.87 13.43 -27.84
N PHE A 619 -28.88 12.55 -26.87
CA PHE A 619 -27.85 11.58 -26.61
C PHE A 619 -28.23 10.21 -27.19
N GLN A 620 -27.31 9.52 -27.86
CA GLN A 620 -27.53 8.20 -28.42
C GLN A 620 -26.38 7.26 -28.13
N ALA A 621 -26.70 6.04 -27.67
CA ALA A 621 -25.76 4.94 -27.53
C ALA A 621 -26.23 3.73 -28.33
N LYS A 622 -25.26 2.94 -28.79
CA LYS A 622 -25.44 1.64 -29.39
C LYS A 622 -24.86 0.59 -28.47
N HIS A 623 -25.70 -0.30 -28.01
CA HIS A 623 -25.35 -1.33 -27.04
C HIS A 623 -25.41 -2.72 -27.67
N LYS A 624 -24.36 -3.51 -27.42
CA LYS A 624 -24.26 -4.89 -27.89
C LYS A 624 -23.78 -5.79 -26.74
N MET A 625 -24.63 -6.71 -26.31
CA MET A 625 -24.25 -7.73 -25.35
C MET A 625 -23.59 -8.91 -26.04
N GLU A 626 -22.35 -9.25 -25.64
CA GLU A 626 -21.64 -10.39 -26.22
C GLU A 626 -21.86 -11.68 -25.43
N ASN A 627 -22.14 -11.57 -24.13
CA ASN A 627 -22.31 -12.70 -23.22
C ASN A 627 -23.78 -12.88 -22.82
N ALA A 628 -24.19 -14.14 -22.70
CA ALA A 628 -25.48 -14.49 -22.12
C ALA A 628 -25.41 -14.39 -20.59
N GLY A 629 -26.49 -13.87 -19.96
CA GLY A 629 -26.53 -13.72 -18.51
C GLY A 629 -27.68 -12.82 -18.07
N SER A 630 -27.76 -12.59 -16.76
CA SER A 630 -28.68 -11.62 -16.17
C SER A 630 -27.90 -10.35 -15.81
N PHE A 631 -28.24 -9.26 -16.45
CA PHE A 631 -27.60 -7.97 -16.28
C PHE A 631 -28.62 -6.90 -15.87
N LYS A 632 -28.14 -5.90 -15.14
CA LYS A 632 -28.90 -4.66 -14.91
C LYS A 632 -28.25 -3.55 -15.73
N VAL A 633 -29.07 -2.71 -16.33
CA VAL A 633 -28.66 -1.57 -17.13
C VAL A 633 -29.15 -0.30 -16.49
N SER A 634 -28.25 0.64 -16.26
CA SER A 634 -28.54 1.98 -15.74
C SER A 634 -28.03 3.04 -16.70
N TYR A 635 -28.59 4.22 -16.61
CA TYR A 635 -28.28 5.36 -17.48
C TYR A 635 -27.95 6.58 -16.60
N PRO A 636 -26.81 6.58 -15.91
CA PRO A 636 -26.43 7.72 -15.09
C PRO A 636 -26.14 8.94 -15.96
N VAL A 637 -26.65 10.08 -15.51
CA VAL A 637 -26.24 11.38 -15.99
C VAL A 637 -25.05 11.82 -15.17
N SER A 638 -23.95 12.13 -15.80
CA SER A 638 -22.75 12.65 -15.16
C SER A 638 -22.44 14.04 -15.76
N TYR A 639 -21.70 14.86 -15.04
CA TYR A 639 -21.14 16.06 -15.63
C TYR A 639 -19.88 15.71 -16.43
N THR A 640 -19.75 16.30 -17.61
CA THR A 640 -18.51 16.22 -18.38
C THR A 640 -17.61 17.34 -17.92
N HIS A 641 -16.36 17.05 -17.62
CA HIS A 641 -15.40 18.12 -17.42
C HIS A 641 -15.24 18.93 -18.69
N LEU A 642 -15.54 20.20 -18.56
CA LEU A 642 -15.35 21.15 -19.63
C LEU A 642 -13.89 21.18 -20.05
N ARG A 643 -13.68 20.72 -21.26
CA ARG A 643 -12.56 21.11 -22.09
C ARG A 643 -11.21 20.70 -21.63
N ALA A 644 -10.95 19.55 -21.44
CA ALA A 644 -9.60 19.27 -21.53
C ALA A 644 -8.97 18.38 -20.56
N HIS A 645 -8.46 17.44 -20.96
CA HIS A 645 -7.32 16.80 -20.34
C HIS A 645 -7.58 16.04 -19.05
N GLU A 646 -8.80 16.06 -18.55
CA GLU A 646 -9.24 15.12 -17.53
C GLU A 646 -10.07 14.05 -18.21
N THR A 647 -9.47 12.90 -18.45
CA THR A 647 -10.22 11.71 -18.84
C THR A 647 -10.99 11.20 -17.64
N ARG A 648 -11.97 10.33 -17.84
CA ARG A 648 -12.73 9.66 -16.79
C ARG A 648 -11.85 9.03 -15.67
N HIS A 649 -10.58 8.80 -15.97
CA HIS A 649 -9.57 8.33 -15.03
C HIS A 649 -8.90 9.45 -14.24
N ASP A 650 -9.23 10.71 -14.50
CA ASP A 650 -8.60 11.89 -13.90
C ASP A 650 -9.53 12.58 -12.88
N LEU A 651 -10.71 11.98 -12.56
CA LEU A 651 -11.67 12.45 -11.55
C LEU A 651 -11.56 11.69 -10.24
#